data_4a99c429e42578080f573e1fa0d63355
#
_entry.id   4a99c429e42578080f573e1fa0d63355
#
_cell.length_a   1.000
_cell.length_b   1.000
_cell.length_c   1.000
_cell.angle_alpha   90.00
_cell.angle_beta   90.00
_cell.angle_gamma   90.00
#
_symmetry.space_group_name_H-M   'P 1'
#
loop_
_entity.id
_entity.type
_entity.pdbx_description
1 polymer ?
#
loop_
_entity_poly.entity_id
_entity_poly.type
_entity_poly.pdbx_seq_one_letter_code
_entity_poly.pdbx_strand_id
1 'polypeptide(L)'
;MRLKVYKIFIVLFFLNSYSYSQNKVSGFAFESGTEIKLNEVSVYDAEVGLITKTNSIGYYEFTTEKSVITLVFIADGYQFIEKYLSIEFDTNLDIIFSNPIQVLNEVVVKANNKKLFQLSRLDDVQGTAIFAGKKSEVISMDLSMANLASNNSRQIYSQIAGLNIYQNDDAGLQLNIGGRGLDPNRTANFNTRQNGYDISADALGYPESYYTPPAEALKEIQIVRGAASLQYGTQFGGLVNFVINDPTSKSFEIVSRNTLGSNSLYTNFTSFSGTSKKLSYYSFINYKKGDGFRLNSDFESFNIFFNFRYELNNKTSLSSEITYLKYLAHQAGGLSDKMFNSDPFQSNRSRNWFGLNWFLYNFKIKHQFNLNSNFSFNFFGLKATRNALGFRTNRVDQVDSNKERDLIKGEFQNYGLESRFLHKYSLKGKKNVFLIGVKFYKSDNDSQQGPGSFKSDADFEFRLDDFPNYNNQSKYNYPNLNYALFSENIFYLSKKFSLTPGFRYEYIRTESEGFYKKINLDGAGNVILNKTIDDSEIRERNFFLFGLGLSFKSSKAMDFYANISENYRSVTFADISISNPAYSINPEISDENGYTFDLGIRGNYFKRFSYDIGFFSLLYKDRIGFVQKAFKDGSVKSEKGNVGDAVMYGLESLIDFDLNDIFIKNNNLSLNYFINSSFINSKYTESMEPGVKGKKVEFVPKLNIKSGFKFGYKNLSLNIQYTY
;
A
#
# COMPACT_ATOMS: atom_id res chain seq x y z
N MET A 1 -64.27 3.98 69.76
CA MET A 1 -65.12 4.41 68.65
C MET A 1 -64.72 5.74 68.14
N ARG A 2 -63.81 5.81 67.18
CA ARG A 2 -63.37 7.02 66.50
C ARG A 2 -63.10 6.68 65.01
N LEU A 3 -63.91 7.18 64.07
CA LEU A 3 -63.69 7.20 62.64
C LEU A 3 -62.54 8.13 62.33
N LYS A 4 -61.53 7.68 61.54
CA LYS A 4 -60.55 8.53 60.88
C LYS A 4 -60.89 8.63 59.38
N VAL A 5 -61.23 9.83 58.97
CA VAL A 5 -61.44 10.22 57.61
C VAL A 5 -60.06 10.39 56.91
N TYR A 6 -59.79 9.60 55.88
CA TYR A 6 -58.62 9.83 55.02
C TYR A 6 -59.02 10.76 53.88
N LYS A 7 -58.34 11.92 53.82
CA LYS A 7 -58.42 12.85 52.66
C LYS A 7 -57.58 12.23 51.54
N ILE A 8 -58.23 11.88 50.41
CA ILE A 8 -57.54 11.53 49.17
C ILE A 8 -57.23 12.83 48.46
N PHE A 9 -55.93 13.15 48.30
CA PHE A 9 -55.40 14.19 47.45
C PHE A 9 -55.25 13.63 46.06
N ILE A 10 -56.13 14.04 45.11
CA ILE A 10 -55.96 13.76 43.69
C ILE A 10 -54.97 14.80 43.12
N VAL A 11 -53.71 14.40 42.88
CA VAL A 11 -52.76 15.19 42.12
C VAL A 11 -53.04 14.91 40.64
N LEU A 12 -53.65 15.85 39.96
CA LEU A 12 -53.73 15.89 38.51
C LEU A 12 -52.36 16.25 37.95
N PHE A 13 -51.63 15.23 37.48
CA PHE A 13 -50.42 15.35 36.67
C PHE A 13 -50.88 15.76 35.26
N PHE A 14 -50.71 17.02 34.87
CA PHE A 14 -50.75 17.45 33.46
C PHE A 14 -49.54 16.83 32.79
N LEU A 15 -49.73 15.68 32.13
CA LEU A 15 -48.83 15.19 31.10
C LEU A 15 -48.96 16.13 29.88
N ASN A 16 -48.06 17.11 29.77
CA ASN A 16 -47.81 17.77 28.47
C ASN A 16 -47.25 16.71 27.51
N SER A 17 -48.11 16.02 26.79
CA SER A 17 -47.74 15.28 25.61
C SER A 17 -47.35 16.32 24.54
N TYR A 18 -46.04 16.51 24.38
CA TYR A 18 -45.54 17.14 23.17
C TYR A 18 -45.87 16.17 22.01
N SER A 19 -46.94 16.47 21.30
CA SER A 19 -47.25 15.82 20.04
C SER A 19 -46.29 16.37 18.98
N TYR A 20 -45.17 15.68 18.72
CA TYR A 20 -44.35 16.01 17.57
C TYR A 20 -45.18 15.66 16.33
N SER A 21 -45.53 16.64 15.54
CA SER A 21 -46.14 16.41 14.23
C SER A 21 -45.08 15.81 13.31
N GLN A 22 -45.23 14.53 12.97
CA GLN A 22 -44.42 13.93 11.93
C GLN A 22 -45.06 14.23 10.58
N ASN A 23 -44.34 14.90 9.71
CA ASN A 23 -44.76 15.15 8.35
C ASN A 23 -44.44 13.97 7.44
N LYS A 24 -45.34 13.64 6.54
CA LYS A 24 -45.21 12.58 5.58
C LYS A 24 -44.62 13.11 4.27
N VAL A 25 -43.57 12.43 3.77
CA VAL A 25 -43.02 12.66 2.43
C VAL A 25 -43.29 11.45 1.57
N SER A 26 -43.91 11.64 0.40
CA SER A 26 -44.27 10.54 -0.53
C SER A 26 -44.11 10.99 -1.97
N GLY A 27 -44.09 10.04 -2.91
CA GLY A 27 -44.01 10.33 -4.34
C GLY A 27 -43.67 9.12 -5.17
N PHE A 28 -43.53 9.33 -6.47
CA PHE A 28 -43.15 8.29 -7.41
C PHE A 28 -41.81 8.60 -8.04
N ALA A 29 -41.07 7.56 -8.40
CA ALA A 29 -39.86 7.65 -9.20
C ALA A 29 -40.13 7.18 -10.65
N PHE A 30 -39.80 8.03 -11.62
CA PHE A 30 -40.03 7.80 -13.06
C PHE A 30 -38.73 7.86 -13.85
N GLU A 31 -38.72 7.20 -14.99
CA GLU A 31 -37.70 7.40 -16.03
C GLU A 31 -38.11 8.56 -16.95
N SER A 32 -37.15 9.46 -17.22
CA SER A 32 -37.39 10.65 -18.07
C SER A 32 -37.76 10.25 -19.51
N GLY A 33 -38.80 10.87 -20.04
CA GLY A 33 -39.28 10.62 -21.41
C GLY A 33 -40.09 9.32 -21.61
N THR A 34 -40.34 8.58 -20.53
CA THR A 34 -41.18 7.41 -20.49
C THR A 34 -42.15 7.51 -19.31
N GLU A 35 -43.23 6.74 -19.32
CA GLU A 35 -44.12 6.60 -18.14
C GLU A 35 -43.70 5.45 -17.23
N ILE A 36 -42.48 4.93 -17.41
CA ILE A 36 -41.99 3.77 -16.66
C ILE A 36 -41.66 4.22 -15.23
N LYS A 37 -42.31 3.58 -14.27
CA LYS A 37 -42.11 3.75 -12.85
C LYS A 37 -40.97 2.85 -12.37
N LEU A 38 -40.00 3.42 -11.62
CA LEU A 38 -38.81 2.72 -11.18
C LEU A 38 -39.03 2.10 -9.80
N ASN A 39 -38.89 0.78 -9.69
CA ASN A 39 -38.88 0.05 -8.43
C ASN A 39 -37.49 -0.06 -7.81
N GLU A 40 -37.41 -0.39 -6.53
CA GLU A 40 -36.13 -0.54 -5.77
C GLU A 40 -35.26 0.72 -5.76
N VAL A 41 -35.77 1.90 -6.11
CA VAL A 41 -35.04 3.17 -5.92
C VAL A 41 -34.83 3.40 -4.44
N SER A 42 -33.57 3.50 -4.04
CA SER A 42 -33.20 3.75 -2.65
C SER A 42 -33.25 5.23 -2.33
N VAL A 43 -33.96 5.59 -1.27
CA VAL A 43 -34.13 6.97 -0.79
C VAL A 43 -33.32 7.13 0.48
N TYR A 44 -32.35 8.04 0.45
CA TYR A 44 -31.46 8.33 1.58
C TYR A 44 -31.73 9.75 2.11
N ASP A 45 -31.64 9.90 3.41
CA ASP A 45 -31.31 11.19 4.04
C ASP A 45 -29.81 11.34 4.05
N ALA A 46 -29.28 12.46 3.57
CA ALA A 46 -27.84 12.72 3.51
C ALA A 46 -27.14 12.67 4.88
N GLU A 47 -27.87 12.84 5.99
CA GLU A 47 -27.34 12.80 7.35
C GLU A 47 -27.56 11.45 8.06
N VAL A 48 -28.68 10.77 7.79
CA VAL A 48 -29.11 9.56 8.53
C VAL A 48 -28.81 8.27 7.77
N GLY A 49 -28.86 8.29 6.43
CA GLY A 49 -28.68 7.14 5.58
C GLY A 49 -29.96 6.66 4.91
N LEU A 50 -30.04 5.38 4.57
CA LEU A 50 -31.20 4.79 3.87
C LEU A 50 -32.47 4.89 4.72
N ILE A 51 -33.49 5.60 4.18
CA ILE A 51 -34.80 5.77 4.82
C ILE A 51 -35.81 4.73 4.31
N THR A 52 -35.97 4.65 2.97
CA THR A 52 -36.99 3.80 2.33
C THR A 52 -36.55 3.42 0.92
N LYS A 53 -37.36 2.59 0.25
CA LYS A 53 -37.20 2.24 -1.16
C LYS A 53 -38.54 2.30 -1.87
N THR A 54 -38.51 2.59 -3.17
CA THR A 54 -39.74 2.48 -3.97
C THR A 54 -40.23 1.01 -4.06
N ASN A 55 -41.53 0.82 -4.00
CA ASN A 55 -42.19 -0.48 -4.18
C ASN A 55 -42.30 -0.88 -5.66
N SER A 56 -42.99 -1.97 -5.94
CA SER A 56 -43.18 -2.52 -7.31
C SER A 56 -43.87 -1.58 -8.30
N ILE A 57 -44.60 -0.58 -7.80
CA ILE A 57 -45.25 0.43 -8.62
C ILE A 57 -44.49 1.79 -8.61
N GLY A 58 -43.23 1.81 -8.15
CA GLY A 58 -42.38 3.00 -8.11
C GLY A 58 -42.74 4.04 -7.04
N TYR A 59 -43.62 3.69 -6.09
CA TYR A 59 -44.04 4.59 -5.01
C TYR A 59 -43.15 4.45 -3.77
N TYR A 60 -42.84 5.58 -3.13
CA TYR A 60 -42.15 5.63 -1.85
C TYR A 60 -42.86 6.53 -0.86
N GLU A 61 -42.73 6.24 0.42
CA GLU A 61 -43.21 7.09 1.50
C GLU A 61 -42.36 6.88 2.76
N PHE A 62 -42.25 7.94 3.55
CA PHE A 62 -41.68 7.91 4.90
C PHE A 62 -42.19 9.10 5.72
N THR A 63 -42.01 9.05 7.04
CA THR A 63 -42.31 10.14 7.96
C THR A 63 -41.05 10.73 8.54
N THR A 64 -41.03 12.04 8.79
CA THR A 64 -39.88 12.74 9.37
C THR A 64 -40.33 13.86 10.32
N GLU A 65 -39.51 14.11 11.34
CA GLU A 65 -39.68 15.23 12.28
C GLU A 65 -38.80 16.43 11.88
N LYS A 66 -38.00 16.28 10.83
CA LYS A 66 -37.11 17.33 10.34
C LYS A 66 -37.90 18.37 9.55
N SER A 67 -37.70 19.65 9.86
CA SER A 67 -38.23 20.79 9.07
C SER A 67 -37.43 21.02 7.78
N VAL A 68 -36.19 20.47 7.69
CA VAL A 68 -35.32 20.54 6.51
C VAL A 68 -34.63 19.22 6.34
N ILE A 69 -34.62 18.65 5.12
CA ILE A 69 -34.00 17.39 4.79
C ILE A 69 -33.37 17.43 3.40
N THR A 70 -32.21 16.81 3.26
CA THR A 70 -31.59 16.60 1.96
C THR A 70 -31.77 15.12 1.59
N LEU A 71 -32.58 14.87 0.58
CA LEU A 71 -32.85 13.52 0.08
C LEU A 71 -31.97 13.17 -1.11
N VAL A 72 -31.42 11.97 -1.11
CA VAL A 72 -30.65 11.40 -2.21
C VAL A 72 -31.38 10.15 -2.72
N PHE A 73 -31.75 10.17 -4.00
CA PHE A 73 -32.43 9.08 -4.68
C PHE A 73 -31.45 8.34 -5.56
N ILE A 74 -31.33 7.03 -5.39
CA ILE A 74 -30.40 6.17 -6.13
C ILE A 74 -31.16 5.02 -6.77
N ALA A 75 -31.09 4.92 -8.10
CA ALA A 75 -31.64 3.84 -8.89
C ALA A 75 -30.52 3.16 -9.69
N ASP A 76 -30.56 1.83 -9.80
CA ASP A 76 -29.58 1.05 -10.59
C ASP A 76 -29.62 1.50 -12.05
N GLY A 77 -28.49 1.98 -12.58
CA GLY A 77 -28.36 2.43 -13.97
C GLY A 77 -28.73 3.89 -14.22
N TYR A 78 -29.05 4.68 -13.20
CA TYR A 78 -29.38 6.11 -13.31
C TYR A 78 -28.45 6.97 -12.49
N GLN A 79 -28.30 8.25 -12.89
CA GLN A 79 -27.60 9.23 -12.09
C GLN A 79 -28.43 9.50 -10.82
N PHE A 80 -27.77 9.54 -9.65
CA PHE A 80 -28.45 9.89 -8.41
C PHE A 80 -29.01 11.32 -8.47
N ILE A 81 -30.10 11.55 -7.75
CA ILE A 81 -30.76 12.85 -7.67
C ILE A 81 -30.74 13.31 -6.23
N GLU A 82 -30.24 14.50 -6.01
CA GLU A 82 -30.26 15.15 -4.71
C GLU A 82 -31.33 16.23 -4.69
N LYS A 83 -32.15 16.26 -3.63
CA LYS A 83 -33.20 17.24 -3.41
C LYS A 83 -33.13 17.78 -2.01
N TYR A 84 -33.05 19.09 -1.92
CA TYR A 84 -33.16 19.82 -0.66
C TYR A 84 -34.62 20.23 -0.44
N LEU A 85 -35.21 19.85 0.69
CA LEU A 85 -36.62 20.08 1.01
C LEU A 85 -36.75 20.81 2.33
N SER A 86 -37.63 21.85 2.37
CA SER A 86 -38.19 22.41 3.58
C SER A 86 -39.57 21.77 3.77
N ILE A 87 -39.79 21.09 4.89
CA ILE A 87 -40.98 20.30 5.17
C ILE A 87 -41.76 20.97 6.28
N GLU A 88 -42.82 21.67 5.92
CA GLU A 88 -43.76 22.31 6.86
C GLU A 88 -45.06 21.51 6.99
N PHE A 89 -45.40 20.76 5.96
CA PHE A 89 -46.61 19.92 5.86
C PHE A 89 -46.30 18.63 5.09
N ASP A 90 -47.25 17.70 5.04
CA ASP A 90 -47.17 16.51 4.20
C ASP A 90 -46.80 16.91 2.77
N THR A 91 -45.75 16.36 2.24
CA THR A 91 -45.13 16.77 0.98
C THR A 91 -45.16 15.63 -0.04
N ASN A 92 -45.67 15.91 -1.26
CA ASN A 92 -45.56 14.98 -2.37
C ASN A 92 -44.45 15.42 -3.33
N LEU A 93 -43.51 14.54 -3.61
CA LEU A 93 -42.32 14.80 -4.42
C LEU A 93 -42.08 13.66 -5.42
N ASP A 94 -42.42 13.89 -6.67
CA ASP A 94 -42.10 12.96 -7.74
C ASP A 94 -40.66 13.18 -8.24
N ILE A 95 -39.95 12.10 -8.53
CA ILE A 95 -38.56 12.10 -8.95
C ILE A 95 -38.44 11.54 -10.37
N ILE A 96 -37.85 12.33 -11.26
CA ILE A 96 -37.67 11.95 -12.67
C ILE A 96 -36.18 11.70 -12.90
N PHE A 97 -35.82 10.43 -13.10
CA PHE A 97 -34.46 10.05 -13.46
C PHE A 97 -34.24 10.25 -14.95
N SER A 98 -33.28 11.08 -15.33
CA SER A 98 -32.86 11.19 -16.73
C SER A 98 -32.18 9.91 -17.19
N ASN A 99 -32.45 9.51 -18.42
CA ASN A 99 -32.03 8.26 -19.03
C ASN A 99 -30.50 8.04 -18.94
N PRO A 100 -30.03 6.79 -18.82
CA PRO A 100 -28.85 6.47 -18.07
C PRO A 100 -27.58 6.79 -18.81
N ILE A 101 -26.52 6.74 -18.02
CA ILE A 101 -25.16 6.46 -18.45
C ILE A 101 -24.28 7.69 -18.62
N GLN A 102 -23.88 8.16 -17.55
CA GLN A 102 -22.44 8.29 -17.36
C GLN A 102 -22.04 7.11 -16.49
N VAL A 103 -20.97 6.41 -16.89
CA VAL A 103 -20.25 5.50 -16.01
C VAL A 103 -20.11 6.23 -14.67
N LEU A 104 -20.85 5.76 -13.68
CA LEU A 104 -20.69 6.28 -12.33
C LEU A 104 -19.24 5.99 -11.96
N ASN A 105 -18.41 7.00 -12.05
CA ASN A 105 -17.29 7.07 -11.11
C ASN A 105 -17.94 6.75 -9.78
N GLU A 106 -17.44 5.73 -9.10
CA GLU A 106 -17.91 5.27 -7.80
C GLU A 106 -18.46 6.46 -7.04
N VAL A 107 -19.79 6.57 -6.93
CA VAL A 107 -20.41 7.63 -6.14
C VAL A 107 -20.10 7.24 -4.71
N VAL A 108 -18.96 7.67 -4.24
CA VAL A 108 -18.73 7.79 -2.83
C VAL A 108 -19.74 8.86 -2.39
N VAL A 109 -20.91 8.40 -1.95
CA VAL A 109 -21.78 9.23 -1.12
C VAL A 109 -20.89 9.59 0.05
N LYS A 110 -20.26 10.77 -0.02
CA LYS A 110 -19.68 11.42 1.13
C LYS A 110 -20.89 11.87 1.96
N ALA A 111 -21.55 10.91 2.60
CA ALA A 111 -22.21 11.22 3.83
C ALA A 111 -21.14 11.97 4.63
N ASN A 112 -21.42 13.16 5.09
CA ASN A 112 -20.62 13.88 6.07
C ASN A 112 -20.63 13.15 7.43
N ASN A 113 -20.79 11.83 7.41
CA ASN A 113 -20.40 10.95 8.48
C ASN A 113 -18.89 11.12 8.58
N LYS A 114 -18.43 11.92 9.55
CA LYS A 114 -17.06 11.88 10.04
C LYS A 114 -16.73 10.40 10.11
N LYS A 115 -15.92 9.88 9.19
CA LYS A 115 -15.46 8.48 9.29
C LYS A 115 -14.79 8.40 10.65
N LEU A 116 -15.39 7.68 11.58
CA LEU A 116 -14.93 7.62 12.97
C LEU A 116 -13.57 6.95 13.04
N PHE A 117 -13.32 6.04 12.10
CA PHE A 117 -12.13 5.21 12.09
C PHE A 117 -11.32 5.48 10.82
N GLN A 118 -10.01 5.63 11.00
CA GLN A 118 -9.07 5.92 9.91
C GLN A 118 -8.88 4.70 8.99
N LEU A 119 -8.96 3.50 9.53
CA LEU A 119 -8.78 2.25 8.78
C LEU A 119 -10.10 1.77 8.22
N SER A 120 -10.10 1.48 6.93
CA SER A 120 -11.21 0.84 6.23
C SER A 120 -10.71 -0.39 5.47
N ARG A 121 -11.59 -1.08 4.75
CA ARG A 121 -11.27 -2.26 3.94
C ARG A 121 -11.73 -2.06 2.51
N LEU A 122 -11.17 -2.86 1.61
CA LEU A 122 -11.64 -2.94 0.23
C LEU A 122 -12.95 -3.72 0.15
N ASP A 123 -13.82 -3.32 -0.75
CA ASP A 123 -15.02 -4.08 -1.09
C ASP A 123 -14.65 -5.41 -1.75
N ASP A 124 -15.59 -6.38 -1.77
CA ASP A 124 -15.36 -7.69 -2.39
C ASP A 124 -14.89 -7.56 -3.85
N VAL A 125 -15.35 -6.52 -4.55
CA VAL A 125 -14.99 -6.18 -5.92
C VAL A 125 -14.78 -4.69 -6.04
N GLN A 126 -13.64 -4.27 -6.56
CA GLN A 126 -13.34 -2.86 -6.83
C GLN A 126 -12.75 -2.72 -8.24
N GLY A 127 -13.45 -2.02 -9.13
CA GLY A 127 -13.08 -1.93 -10.54
C GLY A 127 -13.01 -3.31 -11.20
N THR A 128 -11.82 -3.71 -11.65
CA THR A 128 -11.52 -5.03 -12.23
C THR A 128 -10.65 -5.88 -11.29
N ALA A 129 -10.84 -5.78 -9.97
CA ALA A 129 -10.11 -6.57 -8.98
C ALA A 129 -11.05 -7.21 -7.96
N ILE A 130 -10.66 -8.36 -7.41
CA ILE A 130 -11.40 -9.15 -6.41
C ILE A 130 -10.63 -9.16 -5.10
N PHE A 131 -11.34 -8.82 -3.99
CA PHE A 131 -10.77 -8.78 -2.64
C PHE A 131 -11.58 -9.61 -1.63
N ALA A 132 -12.63 -10.31 -2.06
CA ALA A 132 -13.45 -11.17 -1.22
C ALA A 132 -12.61 -12.26 -0.54
N GLY A 133 -12.77 -12.44 0.77
CA GLY A 133 -12.03 -13.41 1.57
C GLY A 133 -10.57 -13.07 1.84
N LYS A 134 -10.08 -11.88 1.43
CA LYS A 134 -8.69 -11.43 1.64
C LYS A 134 -8.60 -10.48 2.82
N LYS A 135 -7.45 -10.48 3.50
CA LYS A 135 -7.13 -9.43 4.46
C LYS A 135 -6.71 -8.19 3.68
N SER A 136 -7.56 -7.16 3.72
CA SER A 136 -7.30 -5.86 3.09
C SER A 136 -7.47 -4.74 4.11
N GLU A 137 -6.56 -3.77 4.07
CA GLU A 137 -6.50 -2.63 4.95
C GLU A 137 -6.32 -1.38 4.10
N VAL A 138 -7.12 -0.34 4.33
CA VAL A 138 -7.08 0.91 3.57
C VAL A 138 -6.88 2.07 4.52
N ILE A 139 -5.79 2.81 4.37
CA ILE A 139 -5.51 4.04 5.10
C ILE A 139 -6.05 5.20 4.27
N SER A 140 -7.10 5.87 4.76
CA SER A 140 -7.62 7.09 4.15
C SER A 140 -6.75 8.29 4.56
N MET A 141 -6.18 9.00 3.59
CA MET A 141 -5.28 10.12 3.88
C MET A 141 -6.02 11.36 4.38
N ASP A 142 -7.28 11.55 3.99
CA ASP A 142 -8.13 12.65 4.50
C ASP A 142 -8.37 12.57 6.02
N LEU A 143 -8.25 11.38 6.60
CA LEU A 143 -8.45 11.13 8.03
C LEU A 143 -7.13 10.98 8.79
N SER A 144 -6.01 10.99 8.08
CA SER A 144 -4.70 10.81 8.67
C SER A 144 -4.27 12.07 9.43
N MET A 145 -3.81 11.88 10.66
CA MET A 145 -3.16 12.93 11.46
C MET A 145 -1.63 12.76 11.46
N ALA A 146 -1.10 11.97 10.54
CA ALA A 146 0.33 11.79 10.35
C ALA A 146 0.99 13.06 9.78
N ASN A 147 2.30 13.20 9.98
CA ASN A 147 3.07 14.22 9.30
C ASN A 147 3.21 13.85 7.81
N LEU A 148 2.30 14.38 6.98
CA LEU A 148 2.27 14.10 5.54
C LEU A 148 3.42 14.78 4.81
N ALA A 149 3.84 15.98 5.26
CA ALA A 149 4.90 16.75 4.61
C ALA A 149 6.25 16.01 4.61
N SER A 150 6.56 15.29 5.71
CA SER A 150 7.78 14.47 5.80
C SER A 150 7.61 13.04 5.29
N ASN A 151 6.41 12.62 4.84
CA ASN A 151 6.10 11.21 4.53
C ASN A 151 6.40 10.26 5.71
N ASN A 152 6.07 10.65 6.93
CA ASN A 152 6.42 9.87 8.12
C ASN A 152 5.73 8.50 8.13
N SER A 153 6.42 7.48 7.67
CA SER A 153 5.86 6.13 7.51
C SER A 153 5.41 5.52 8.84
N ARG A 154 6.11 5.77 9.96
CA ARG A 154 5.71 5.26 11.27
C ARG A 154 4.36 5.80 11.72
N GLN A 155 4.06 7.06 11.40
CA GLN A 155 2.77 7.67 11.70
C GLN A 155 1.69 7.25 10.69
N ILE A 156 2.00 7.23 9.40
CA ILE A 156 1.06 6.87 8.32
C ILE A 156 0.55 5.44 8.51
N TYR A 157 1.44 4.48 8.75
CA TYR A 157 1.09 3.06 8.86
C TYR A 157 0.87 2.60 10.31
N SER A 158 0.71 3.53 11.27
CA SER A 158 0.58 3.19 12.70
C SER A 158 -0.60 2.27 13.01
N GLN A 159 -1.69 2.35 12.26
CA GLN A 159 -2.88 1.53 12.46
C GLN A 159 -2.87 0.20 11.70
N ILE A 160 -1.86 -0.07 10.88
CA ILE A 160 -1.73 -1.37 10.22
C ILE A 160 -1.04 -2.35 11.15
N ALA A 161 -1.75 -3.41 11.53
CA ALA A 161 -1.23 -4.42 12.44
C ALA A 161 -0.14 -5.28 11.76
N GLY A 162 0.87 -5.70 12.53
CA GLY A 162 1.93 -6.59 12.07
C GLY A 162 2.92 -6.00 11.07
N LEU A 163 2.89 -4.68 10.81
CA LEU A 163 3.92 -4.02 10.02
C LEU A 163 5.09 -3.61 10.91
N ASN A 164 6.29 -4.01 10.48
CA ASN A 164 7.57 -3.55 10.99
C ASN A 164 8.12 -2.49 10.04
N ILE A 165 8.36 -1.28 10.55
CA ILE A 165 8.70 -0.11 9.75
C ILE A 165 10.05 0.41 10.17
N TYR A 166 11.00 0.43 9.24
CA TYR A 166 12.29 1.07 9.41
C TYR A 166 12.30 2.41 8.70
N GLN A 167 13.05 3.35 9.22
CA GLN A 167 13.24 4.66 8.64
C GLN A 167 14.73 4.85 8.37
N ASN A 168 15.11 4.84 7.10
CA ASN A 168 16.49 4.85 6.64
C ASN A 168 16.87 6.15 5.93
N ASP A 169 15.88 6.99 5.62
CA ASP A 169 16.09 8.29 5.01
C ASP A 169 15.20 9.36 5.66
N ASP A 170 15.69 10.58 5.71
CA ASP A 170 14.99 11.72 6.31
C ASP A 170 14.01 12.40 5.32
N ALA A 171 14.12 12.10 4.04
CA ALA A 171 13.21 12.60 3.00
C ALA A 171 11.86 11.86 2.94
N GLY A 172 11.77 10.65 3.52
CA GLY A 172 10.59 9.80 3.49
C GLY A 172 10.27 9.22 2.11
N LEU A 173 11.30 8.99 1.28
CA LEU A 173 11.17 8.48 -0.10
C LEU A 173 11.41 6.98 -0.19
N GLN A 174 12.28 6.44 0.65
CA GLN A 174 12.58 5.01 0.68
C GLN A 174 11.71 4.34 1.73
N LEU A 175 10.62 3.72 1.27
CA LEU A 175 9.75 2.98 2.16
C LEU A 175 10.39 1.66 2.56
N ASN A 176 10.41 1.38 3.87
CA ASN A 176 10.95 0.16 4.45
C ASN A 176 9.89 -0.50 5.33
N ILE A 177 9.04 -1.29 4.71
CA ILE A 177 7.97 -2.04 5.37
C ILE A 177 8.24 -3.53 5.23
N GLY A 178 8.37 -4.21 6.37
CA GLY A 178 8.25 -5.64 6.51
C GLY A 178 6.97 -6.00 7.27
N GLY A 179 6.60 -7.24 7.24
CA GLY A 179 5.48 -7.73 8.02
C GLY A 179 5.56 -9.22 8.20
N ARG A 180 5.05 -9.72 9.33
CA ARG A 180 4.93 -11.16 9.58
C ARG A 180 6.26 -11.92 9.50
N GLY A 181 7.37 -11.28 9.85
CA GLY A 181 8.70 -11.86 9.79
C GLY A 181 9.44 -11.69 8.47
N LEU A 182 8.89 -10.92 7.54
CA LEU A 182 9.58 -10.55 6.31
C LEU A 182 10.48 -9.33 6.56
N ASP A 183 11.65 -9.33 5.93
CA ASP A 183 12.62 -8.24 6.01
C ASP A 183 11.98 -6.94 5.46
N PRO A 184 12.03 -5.82 6.22
CA PRO A 184 11.48 -4.55 5.77
C PRO A 184 12.34 -3.83 4.73
N ASN A 185 13.56 -4.28 4.45
CA ASN A 185 14.50 -3.58 3.59
C ASN A 185 13.87 -3.21 2.23
N ARG A 186 13.71 -1.90 2.02
CA ARG A 186 13.14 -1.28 0.80
C ARG A 186 11.86 -1.93 0.30
N THR A 187 11.06 -2.49 1.22
CA THR A 187 9.77 -3.13 0.93
C THR A 187 9.84 -4.24 -0.12
N ALA A 188 11.02 -4.86 -0.32
CA ALA A 188 11.28 -5.82 -1.39
C ALA A 188 10.41 -7.08 -1.33
N ASN A 189 9.79 -7.37 -0.19
CA ASN A 189 8.86 -8.48 -0.02
C ASN A 189 7.40 -8.16 -0.38
N PHE A 190 7.10 -6.91 -0.77
CA PHE A 190 5.78 -6.49 -1.22
C PHE A 190 5.80 -6.12 -2.70
N ASN A 191 4.68 -6.35 -3.37
CA ASN A 191 4.44 -5.75 -4.68
C ASN A 191 4.02 -4.29 -4.47
N THR A 192 4.86 -3.33 -4.86
CA THR A 192 4.59 -1.89 -4.70
C THR A 192 4.01 -1.31 -5.98
N ARG A 193 2.84 -0.66 -5.89
CA ARG A 193 2.11 -0.10 -7.02
C ARG A 193 1.64 1.33 -6.77
N GLN A 194 1.49 2.09 -7.85
CA GLN A 194 0.80 3.38 -7.89
C GLN A 194 -0.40 3.26 -8.83
N ASN A 195 -1.60 3.59 -8.36
CA ASN A 195 -2.85 3.48 -9.15
C ASN A 195 -3.02 2.11 -9.85
N GLY A 196 -2.45 1.05 -9.23
CA GLY A 196 -2.54 -0.33 -9.68
C GLY A 196 -1.45 -0.79 -10.65
N TYR A 197 -0.48 0.04 -11.08
CA TYR A 197 0.69 -0.39 -11.87
C TYR A 197 1.96 -0.46 -11.02
N ASP A 198 2.89 -1.31 -11.40
CA ASP A 198 4.15 -1.56 -10.70
C ASP A 198 5.07 -0.34 -10.75
N ILE A 199 5.72 0.00 -9.62
CA ILE A 199 6.65 1.13 -9.47
C ILE A 199 8.01 0.74 -8.88
N SER A 200 8.25 -0.56 -8.65
CA SER A 200 9.56 -1.06 -8.20
C SER A 200 10.62 -0.92 -9.29
N ALA A 201 11.88 -1.01 -8.92
CA ALA A 201 12.99 -0.93 -9.87
C ALA A 201 12.90 -2.03 -10.94
N ASP A 202 12.65 -3.26 -10.51
CA ASP A 202 12.31 -4.40 -11.36
C ASP A 202 11.51 -5.41 -10.53
N ALA A 203 10.30 -5.72 -10.97
CA ALA A 203 9.38 -6.59 -10.25
C ALA A 203 9.91 -8.00 -9.97
N LEU A 204 10.87 -8.49 -10.76
CA LEU A 204 11.43 -9.85 -10.69
C LEU A 204 12.83 -9.88 -10.11
N GLY A 205 13.71 -9.07 -10.65
CA GLY A 205 15.13 -9.10 -10.35
C GLY A 205 15.57 -8.09 -9.30
N TYR A 206 14.82 -7.01 -9.10
CA TYR A 206 15.13 -5.94 -8.15
C TYR A 206 13.86 -5.31 -7.58
N PRO A 207 13.04 -6.05 -6.79
CA PRO A 207 11.72 -5.62 -6.33
C PRO A 207 11.76 -4.50 -5.29
N GLU A 208 12.92 -3.88 -5.07
CA GLU A 208 13.11 -2.80 -4.12
C GLU A 208 12.37 -1.53 -4.52
N SER A 209 11.74 -0.87 -3.55
CA SER A 209 11.08 0.41 -3.72
C SER A 209 12.02 1.55 -3.35
N TYR A 210 12.37 2.38 -4.33
CA TYR A 210 13.15 3.61 -4.16
C TYR A 210 12.31 4.87 -4.26
N TYR A 211 11.06 4.73 -4.66
CA TYR A 211 10.12 5.82 -4.81
C TYR A 211 8.86 5.56 -3.99
N THR A 212 8.51 6.55 -3.17
CA THR A 212 7.23 6.63 -2.47
C THR A 212 6.55 7.94 -2.85
N PRO A 213 5.32 7.92 -3.37
CA PRO A 213 4.58 9.14 -3.66
C PRO A 213 4.45 10.02 -2.42
N PRO A 214 4.44 11.36 -2.56
CA PRO A 214 4.16 12.26 -1.44
C PRO A 214 2.81 11.93 -0.80
N ALA A 215 2.77 11.76 0.50
CA ALA A 215 1.53 11.44 1.23
C ALA A 215 0.44 12.50 1.03
N GLU A 216 0.84 13.76 0.77
CA GLU A 216 -0.06 14.87 0.46
C GLU A 216 -0.79 14.72 -0.88
N ALA A 217 -0.25 13.89 -1.80
CA ALA A 217 -0.83 13.59 -3.09
C ALA A 217 -1.77 12.38 -3.07
N LEU A 218 -1.79 11.62 -1.96
CA LEU A 218 -2.54 10.37 -1.88
C LEU A 218 -3.97 10.59 -1.40
N LYS A 219 -4.89 9.85 -2.00
CA LYS A 219 -6.26 9.65 -1.53
C LYS A 219 -6.26 8.58 -0.43
N GLU A 220 -5.60 7.46 -0.73
CA GLU A 220 -5.53 6.32 0.18
C GLU A 220 -4.33 5.43 -0.12
N ILE A 221 -3.96 4.60 0.87
CA ILE A 221 -2.98 3.52 0.70
C ILE A 221 -3.71 2.20 0.95
N GLN A 222 -3.64 1.29 0.00
CA GLN A 222 -4.26 -0.03 0.07
C GLN A 222 -3.20 -1.08 0.35
N ILE A 223 -3.42 -1.89 1.37
CA ILE A 223 -2.55 -3.03 1.72
C ILE A 223 -3.39 -4.29 1.64
N VAL A 224 -2.95 -5.26 0.83
CA VAL A 224 -3.63 -6.55 0.68
C VAL A 224 -2.62 -7.65 0.95
N ARG A 225 -2.95 -8.54 1.87
CA ARG A 225 -2.07 -9.62 2.32
C ARG A 225 -2.56 -11.00 1.87
N GLY A 226 -1.69 -12.00 1.97
CA GLY A 226 -2.02 -13.38 1.63
C GLY A 226 -2.36 -13.55 0.15
N ALA A 227 -3.57 -14.00 -0.17
CA ALA A 227 -4.05 -14.30 -1.53
C ALA A 227 -3.98 -13.14 -2.55
N ALA A 228 -3.43 -11.98 -2.18
CA ALA A 228 -3.15 -10.89 -3.13
C ALA A 228 -2.19 -11.29 -4.24
N SER A 229 -1.27 -12.20 -3.96
CA SER A 229 -0.26 -12.68 -4.92
C SER A 229 -0.87 -13.16 -6.23
N LEU A 230 -2.05 -13.78 -6.21
CA LEU A 230 -2.68 -14.30 -7.42
C LEU A 230 -2.95 -13.23 -8.47
N GLN A 231 -3.38 -12.03 -8.08
CA GLN A 231 -3.68 -10.95 -9.03
C GLN A 231 -2.48 -10.04 -9.33
N TYR A 232 -1.56 -9.87 -8.39
CA TYR A 232 -0.58 -8.78 -8.44
C TYR A 232 0.86 -9.23 -8.63
N GLY A 233 1.20 -10.47 -8.35
CA GLY A 233 2.53 -11.02 -8.54
C GLY A 233 2.98 -11.94 -7.40
N THR A 234 4.24 -12.30 -7.41
CA THR A 234 4.82 -13.40 -6.66
C THR A 234 5.55 -12.95 -5.38
N GLN A 235 5.02 -11.99 -4.61
CA GLN A 235 5.66 -11.53 -3.38
C GLN A 235 4.95 -12.05 -2.12
N PHE A 236 5.72 -12.47 -1.10
CA PHE A 236 5.20 -13.02 0.16
C PHE A 236 4.44 -12.01 1.02
N GLY A 237 4.82 -10.72 0.98
CA GLY A 237 4.20 -9.65 1.75
C GLY A 237 2.82 -9.23 1.25
N GLY A 238 2.52 -9.51 -0.01
CA GLY A 238 1.29 -9.07 -0.67
C GLY A 238 1.47 -7.77 -1.45
N LEU A 239 0.50 -6.87 -1.37
CA LEU A 239 0.41 -5.63 -2.14
C LEU A 239 0.45 -4.40 -1.25
N VAL A 240 1.21 -3.38 -1.64
CA VAL A 240 1.06 -1.98 -1.22
C VAL A 240 0.72 -1.15 -2.46
N ASN A 241 -0.46 -0.56 -2.51
CA ASN A 241 -0.90 0.27 -3.64
C ASN A 241 -1.20 1.70 -3.19
N PHE A 242 -0.47 2.65 -3.75
CA PHE A 242 -0.66 4.08 -3.53
C PHE A 242 -1.71 4.61 -4.50
N VAL A 243 -2.82 5.07 -3.99
CA VAL A 243 -3.89 5.67 -4.81
C VAL A 243 -3.75 7.18 -4.75
N ILE A 244 -3.40 7.79 -5.87
CA ILE A 244 -3.29 9.25 -6.03
C ILE A 244 -4.68 9.87 -5.99
N ASN A 245 -4.77 11.12 -5.53
CA ASN A 245 -6.02 11.88 -5.50
C ASN A 245 -6.69 11.94 -6.87
N ASP A 246 -8.02 11.81 -6.87
CA ASP A 246 -8.82 12.01 -8.07
C ASP A 246 -8.86 13.50 -8.48
N PRO A 247 -9.04 13.80 -9.76
CA PRO A 247 -9.33 15.15 -10.22
C PRO A 247 -10.57 15.74 -9.53
N THR A 248 -10.53 17.04 -9.18
CA THR A 248 -11.71 17.74 -8.67
C THR A 248 -12.77 17.92 -9.75
N SER A 249 -14.06 18.01 -9.36
CA SER A 249 -15.17 18.34 -10.27
C SER A 249 -15.20 19.82 -10.67
N LYS A 250 -14.45 20.69 -9.98
CA LYS A 250 -14.30 22.10 -10.35
C LYS A 250 -13.50 22.23 -11.65
N SER A 251 -13.64 23.33 -12.37
CA SER A 251 -12.85 23.58 -13.59
C SER A 251 -11.36 23.74 -13.30
N PHE A 252 -11.02 24.30 -12.14
CA PHE A 252 -9.66 24.50 -11.66
C PHE A 252 -9.63 24.58 -10.14
N GLU A 253 -8.65 23.94 -9.54
CA GLU A 253 -8.33 24.02 -8.11
C GLU A 253 -6.82 23.94 -7.93
N ILE A 254 -6.27 24.79 -7.08
CA ILE A 254 -4.86 24.75 -6.67
C ILE A 254 -4.80 24.57 -5.16
N VAL A 255 -3.92 23.69 -4.72
CA VAL A 255 -3.59 23.51 -3.30
C VAL A 255 -2.08 23.63 -3.16
N SER A 256 -1.62 24.59 -2.34
CA SER A 256 -0.19 24.76 -2.04
C SER A 256 0.02 24.67 -0.53
N ARG A 257 0.97 23.81 -0.12
CA ARG A 257 1.37 23.60 1.26
C ARG A 257 2.87 23.81 1.38
N ASN A 258 3.24 24.66 2.34
CA ASN A 258 4.64 24.92 2.67
C ASN A 258 4.87 24.55 4.12
N THR A 259 5.93 23.78 4.39
CA THR A 259 6.28 23.35 5.73
C THR A 259 7.72 23.71 6.03
N LEU A 260 7.94 24.29 7.20
CA LEU A 260 9.26 24.51 7.79
C LEU A 260 9.36 23.63 9.04
N GLY A 261 10.49 23.04 9.26
CA GLY A 261 10.73 22.15 10.40
C GLY A 261 12.15 22.24 10.97
N SER A 262 12.42 21.44 11.99
CA SER A 262 13.77 21.27 12.53
C SER A 262 14.73 20.72 11.46
N ASN A 263 16.03 20.86 11.70
CA ASN A 263 17.08 20.43 10.79
C ASN A 263 16.95 21.05 9.39
N SER A 264 16.64 22.35 9.33
CA SER A 264 16.48 23.13 8.10
C SER A 264 15.47 22.51 7.11
N LEU A 265 14.52 21.71 7.60
CA LEU A 265 13.52 21.08 6.74
C LEU A 265 12.65 22.16 6.08
N TYR A 266 12.62 22.14 4.76
CA TYR A 266 11.68 22.86 3.93
C TYR A 266 10.99 21.92 2.96
N THR A 267 9.66 21.95 2.92
CA THR A 267 8.89 21.23 1.90
C THR A 267 7.87 22.15 1.24
N ASN A 268 7.73 22.03 -0.07
CA ASN A 268 6.65 22.63 -0.83
C ASN A 268 5.92 21.51 -1.58
N PHE A 269 4.63 21.42 -1.37
CA PHE A 269 3.72 20.59 -2.16
C PHE A 269 2.69 21.49 -2.82
N THR A 270 2.62 21.49 -4.14
CA THR A 270 1.63 22.26 -4.90
C THR A 270 0.96 21.35 -5.91
N SER A 271 -0.36 21.23 -5.82
CA SER A 271 -1.17 20.46 -6.75
C SER A 271 -2.12 21.31 -7.55
N PHE A 272 -2.37 20.91 -8.78
CA PHE A 272 -3.30 21.49 -9.73
C PHE A 272 -4.30 20.41 -10.14
N SER A 273 -5.56 20.72 -10.07
CA SER A 273 -6.64 19.78 -10.36
C SER A 273 -7.78 20.45 -11.07
N GLY A 274 -8.50 19.73 -11.91
CA GLY A 274 -9.68 20.26 -12.56
C GLY A 274 -10.37 19.28 -13.48
N THR A 275 -11.63 19.61 -13.82
CA THR A 275 -12.44 18.90 -14.78
C THR A 275 -13.11 19.90 -15.73
N SER A 276 -12.92 19.71 -17.02
CA SER A 276 -13.56 20.48 -18.06
C SER A 276 -14.15 19.57 -19.12
N LYS A 277 -15.49 19.50 -19.20
CA LYS A 277 -16.23 18.60 -20.09
C LYS A 277 -15.76 17.13 -19.91
N LYS A 278 -15.08 16.58 -20.92
CA LYS A 278 -14.60 15.18 -20.94
C LYS A 278 -13.17 15.01 -20.42
N LEU A 279 -12.48 16.11 -20.14
CA LEU A 279 -11.08 16.08 -19.68
C LEU A 279 -11.01 16.41 -18.20
N SER A 280 -10.36 15.53 -17.44
CA SER A 280 -10.01 15.74 -16.04
C SER A 280 -8.51 15.60 -15.86
N TYR A 281 -7.94 16.36 -14.93
CA TYR A 281 -6.50 16.31 -14.64
C TYR A 281 -6.22 16.50 -13.16
N TYR A 282 -5.17 15.83 -12.70
CA TYR A 282 -4.55 16.05 -11.39
C TYR A 282 -3.03 16.00 -11.56
N SER A 283 -2.35 17.04 -11.10
CA SER A 283 -0.89 17.14 -11.21
C SER A 283 -0.34 17.72 -9.92
N PHE A 284 0.90 17.40 -9.58
CA PHE A 284 1.59 18.03 -8.46
C PHE A 284 3.07 18.24 -8.71
N ILE A 285 3.63 19.20 -7.99
CA ILE A 285 5.06 19.41 -7.79
C ILE A 285 5.32 19.29 -6.30
N ASN A 286 6.33 18.51 -5.91
CA ASN A 286 6.78 18.40 -4.53
C ASN A 286 8.29 18.59 -4.47
N TYR A 287 8.73 19.59 -3.73
CA TYR A 287 10.12 19.87 -3.44
C TYR A 287 10.39 19.70 -1.96
N LYS A 288 11.47 19.02 -1.59
CA LYS A 288 11.90 18.83 -0.22
C LYS A 288 13.40 19.03 -0.10
N LYS A 289 13.84 19.71 0.97
CA LYS A 289 15.22 19.86 1.34
C LYS A 289 15.35 19.86 2.85
N GLY A 290 16.43 19.33 3.40
CA GLY A 290 16.72 19.36 4.82
C GLY A 290 18.12 18.85 5.13
N ASP A 291 18.62 19.18 6.34
CA ASP A 291 19.95 18.73 6.81
C ASP A 291 19.88 17.30 7.40
N GLY A 292 18.65 16.79 7.64
CA GLY A 292 18.44 15.49 8.24
C GLY A 292 18.68 15.45 9.74
N PHE A 293 18.48 14.27 10.35
CA PHE A 293 18.54 14.07 11.79
C PHE A 293 19.99 13.96 12.32
N ARG A 294 20.91 13.46 11.49
CA ARG A 294 22.31 13.21 11.84
C ARG A 294 23.24 14.02 10.94
N LEU A 295 24.51 14.16 11.37
CA LEU A 295 25.57 14.64 10.49
C LEU A 295 25.62 13.79 9.21
N ASN A 296 25.84 14.41 8.06
CA ASN A 296 25.90 13.76 6.75
C ASN A 296 24.60 12.97 6.41
N SER A 297 23.43 13.57 6.66
CA SER A 297 22.11 13.06 6.25
C SER A 297 21.26 14.10 5.53
N ASP A 298 21.90 15.17 5.04
CA ASP A 298 21.24 16.18 4.24
C ASP A 298 20.74 15.61 2.89
N PHE A 299 19.65 16.18 2.42
CA PHE A 299 19.00 15.71 1.21
C PHE A 299 18.29 16.82 0.44
N GLU A 300 18.10 16.57 -0.84
CA GLU A 300 17.28 17.36 -1.74
C GLU A 300 16.47 16.44 -2.66
N SER A 301 15.20 16.74 -2.84
CA SER A 301 14.26 15.96 -3.66
C SER A 301 13.34 16.84 -4.45
N PHE A 302 13.14 16.51 -5.71
CA PHE A 302 12.20 17.14 -6.62
C PHE A 302 11.35 16.10 -7.31
N ASN A 303 10.02 16.15 -7.13
CA ASN A 303 9.08 15.18 -7.67
C ASN A 303 7.93 15.90 -8.40
N ILE A 304 7.65 15.48 -9.62
CA ILE A 304 6.55 15.97 -10.45
C ILE A 304 5.68 14.78 -10.87
N PHE A 305 4.39 15.00 -10.88
CA PHE A 305 3.38 14.05 -11.34
C PHE A 305 2.36 14.73 -12.23
N PHE A 306 1.97 14.05 -13.30
CA PHE A 306 0.88 14.44 -14.19
C PHE A 306 -0.06 13.28 -14.41
N ASN A 307 -1.35 13.51 -14.27
CA ASN A 307 -2.42 12.58 -14.63
C ASN A 307 -3.47 13.31 -15.47
N PHE A 308 -3.74 12.78 -16.62
CA PHE A 308 -4.81 13.23 -17.51
C PHE A 308 -5.78 12.08 -17.73
N ARG A 309 -7.09 12.35 -17.57
CA ARG A 309 -8.16 11.41 -17.84
C ARG A 309 -9.11 12.01 -18.87
N TYR A 310 -9.38 11.26 -19.91
CA TYR A 310 -10.31 11.66 -20.98
C TYR A 310 -11.45 10.64 -21.09
N GLU A 311 -12.69 11.10 -20.91
CA GLU A 311 -13.90 10.29 -21.09
C GLU A 311 -14.27 10.29 -22.58
N LEU A 312 -13.82 9.25 -23.31
CA LEU A 312 -14.08 9.12 -24.74
C LEU A 312 -15.59 9.07 -24.98
N ASN A 313 -16.29 8.24 -24.22
CA ASN A 313 -17.74 8.13 -24.14
C ASN A 313 -18.13 7.62 -22.74
N ASN A 314 -19.44 7.42 -22.51
CA ASN A 314 -19.96 6.97 -21.22
C ASN A 314 -19.50 5.57 -20.77
N LYS A 315 -18.87 4.79 -21.64
CA LYS A 315 -18.38 3.43 -21.36
C LYS A 315 -16.87 3.31 -21.36
N THR A 316 -16.16 4.31 -21.91
CA THR A 316 -14.71 4.22 -22.16
C THR A 316 -14.00 5.43 -21.64
N SER A 317 -13.07 5.24 -20.71
CA SER A 317 -12.13 6.26 -20.27
C SER A 317 -10.69 5.88 -20.58
N LEU A 318 -9.91 6.89 -20.94
CA LEU A 318 -8.47 6.81 -21.17
C LEU A 318 -7.78 7.64 -20.09
N SER A 319 -6.71 7.15 -19.52
CA SER A 319 -5.86 7.96 -18.63
C SER A 319 -4.40 7.74 -18.90
N SER A 320 -3.61 8.80 -18.70
CA SER A 320 -2.15 8.75 -18.81
C SER A 320 -1.53 9.39 -17.59
N GLU A 321 -0.51 8.75 -17.03
CA GLU A 321 0.23 9.20 -15.87
C GLU A 321 1.72 9.25 -16.18
N ILE A 322 2.38 10.30 -15.69
CA ILE A 322 3.83 10.47 -15.73
C ILE A 322 4.29 10.90 -14.36
N THR A 323 5.32 10.26 -13.84
CA THR A 323 6.01 10.65 -12.61
C THR A 323 7.49 10.84 -12.89
N TYR A 324 8.07 11.92 -12.39
CA TYR A 324 9.51 12.14 -12.40
C TYR A 324 9.99 12.52 -11.01
N LEU A 325 11.01 11.80 -10.50
CA LEU A 325 11.69 12.09 -9.25
C LEU A 325 13.19 12.24 -9.49
N LYS A 326 13.77 13.31 -8.96
CA LYS A 326 15.21 13.46 -8.75
C LYS A 326 15.48 13.56 -7.25
N TYR A 327 16.43 12.78 -6.75
CA TYR A 327 16.81 12.76 -5.35
C TYR A 327 18.31 12.66 -5.21
N LEU A 328 18.87 13.45 -4.29
CA LEU A 328 20.28 13.43 -3.91
C LEU A 328 20.36 13.56 -2.39
N ALA A 329 21.14 12.70 -1.74
CA ALA A 329 21.34 12.76 -0.30
C ALA A 329 22.73 12.26 0.10
N HIS A 330 23.25 12.80 1.20
CA HIS A 330 24.31 12.14 1.94
C HIS A 330 23.79 10.87 2.64
N GLN A 331 24.70 9.94 2.91
CA GLN A 331 24.41 8.71 3.66
C GLN A 331 25.28 8.67 4.92
N ALA A 332 24.68 8.97 6.06
CA ALA A 332 25.36 9.04 7.35
C ALA A 332 26.04 7.71 7.80
N GLY A 333 25.65 6.59 7.19
CA GLY A 333 26.10 5.24 7.56
C GLY A 333 25.50 4.73 8.87
N GLY A 334 25.80 3.48 9.23
CA GLY A 334 25.39 2.87 10.49
C GLY A 334 26.22 3.37 11.68
N LEU A 335 25.75 3.05 12.89
CA LEU A 335 26.48 3.22 14.15
C LEU A 335 26.57 1.88 14.87
N SER A 336 27.70 1.60 15.52
CA SER A 336 27.77 0.55 16.54
C SER A 336 27.09 1.02 17.82
N ASP A 337 26.72 0.09 18.72
CA ASP A 337 26.14 0.44 20.02
C ASP A 337 27.04 1.41 20.81
N LYS A 338 28.36 1.21 20.73
CA LYS A 338 29.33 2.09 21.38
C LYS A 338 29.27 3.51 20.81
N MET A 339 29.20 3.65 19.47
CA MET A 339 29.12 4.96 18.82
C MET A 339 27.77 5.62 19.14
N PHE A 340 26.67 4.88 19.09
CA PHE A 340 25.35 5.39 19.42
C PHE A 340 25.24 5.89 20.85
N ASN A 341 25.77 5.13 21.82
CA ASN A 341 25.77 5.51 23.22
C ASN A 341 26.69 6.71 23.53
N SER A 342 27.72 6.91 22.70
CA SER A 342 28.63 8.08 22.83
C SER A 342 27.98 9.34 22.26
N ASP A 343 27.48 9.27 21.03
CA ASP A 343 26.77 10.36 20.34
C ASP A 343 25.89 9.78 19.25
N PRO A 344 24.54 9.80 19.42
CA PRO A 344 23.61 9.27 18.43
C PRO A 344 23.52 10.11 17.15
N PHE A 345 24.03 11.34 17.15
CA PHE A 345 24.01 12.25 16.00
C PHE A 345 25.26 12.14 15.13
N GLN A 346 26.29 11.43 15.57
CA GLN A 346 27.55 11.34 14.86
C GLN A 346 27.43 10.60 13.51
N SER A 347 28.34 10.91 12.61
CA SER A 347 28.61 10.18 11.37
C SER A 347 30.08 10.23 11.04
N ASN A 348 30.63 9.13 10.55
CA ASN A 348 32.00 9.04 10.02
C ASN A 348 31.96 8.79 8.48
N ARG A 349 30.89 9.22 7.80
CA ARG A 349 30.65 9.01 6.35
C ARG A 349 30.37 10.33 5.63
N SER A 350 31.29 11.29 5.74
CA SER A 350 31.14 12.63 5.15
C SER A 350 31.19 12.66 3.62
N ARG A 351 31.60 11.58 2.97
CA ARG A 351 31.77 11.49 1.51
C ARG A 351 30.83 10.47 0.85
N ASN A 352 29.84 9.97 1.60
CA ASN A 352 28.92 8.98 1.08
C ASN A 352 27.66 9.64 0.50
N TRP A 353 27.39 9.36 -0.77
CA TRP A 353 26.28 9.94 -1.50
C TRP A 353 25.36 8.87 -2.09
N PHE A 354 24.08 9.23 -2.20
CA PHE A 354 23.07 8.43 -2.85
C PHE A 354 22.24 9.31 -3.78
N GLY A 355 22.11 8.90 -5.04
CA GLY A 355 21.39 9.65 -6.05
C GLY A 355 20.40 8.79 -6.81
N LEU A 356 19.21 9.33 -7.10
CA LEU A 356 18.16 8.71 -7.91
C LEU A 356 17.68 9.66 -9.00
N ASN A 357 17.43 9.09 -10.18
CA ASN A 357 16.54 9.65 -11.18
C ASN A 357 15.51 8.58 -11.53
N TRP A 358 14.22 8.91 -11.42
CA TRP A 358 13.13 7.93 -11.47
C TRP A 358 12.04 8.47 -12.39
N PHE A 359 11.81 7.84 -13.53
CA PHE A 359 10.79 8.20 -14.50
C PHE A 359 9.83 7.05 -14.68
N LEU A 360 8.57 7.26 -14.31
CA LEU A 360 7.48 6.31 -14.46
C LEU A 360 6.48 6.83 -15.49
N TYR A 361 5.90 5.91 -16.25
CA TYR A 361 4.80 6.22 -17.16
C TYR A 361 3.74 5.12 -17.11
N ASN A 362 2.48 5.50 -17.26
CA ASN A 362 1.36 4.59 -17.34
C ASN A 362 0.30 5.12 -18.30
N PHE A 363 -0.23 4.25 -19.14
CA PHE A 363 -1.39 4.49 -19.97
C PHE A 363 -2.45 3.44 -19.66
N LYS A 364 -3.67 3.87 -19.34
CA LYS A 364 -4.75 3.01 -18.90
C LYS A 364 -6.00 3.23 -19.72
N ILE A 365 -6.63 2.14 -20.13
CA ILE A 365 -7.94 2.10 -20.74
C ILE A 365 -8.88 1.37 -19.77
N LYS A 366 -10.03 1.98 -19.48
CA LYS A 366 -11.15 1.29 -18.84
C LYS A 366 -12.33 1.28 -19.81
N HIS A 367 -12.95 0.11 -19.96
CA HIS A 367 -14.12 -0.04 -20.82
C HIS A 367 -15.19 -0.87 -20.12
N GLN A 368 -16.41 -0.36 -20.09
CA GLN A 368 -17.58 -1.06 -19.60
C GLN A 368 -18.42 -1.54 -20.80
N PHE A 369 -18.37 -2.83 -21.10
CA PHE A 369 -19.18 -3.41 -22.18
C PHE A 369 -20.67 -3.30 -21.86
N ASN A 370 -21.03 -3.63 -20.61
CA ASN A 370 -22.38 -3.56 -20.06
C ASN A 370 -22.29 -3.49 -18.51
N LEU A 371 -23.43 -3.47 -17.81
CA LEU A 371 -23.49 -3.39 -16.34
C LEU A 371 -22.77 -4.55 -15.62
N ASN A 372 -22.57 -5.66 -16.31
CA ASN A 372 -21.98 -6.86 -15.74
C ASN A 372 -20.54 -7.12 -16.18
N SER A 373 -20.03 -6.42 -17.21
CA SER A 373 -18.75 -6.74 -17.84
C SER A 373 -17.87 -5.51 -17.93
N ASN A 374 -16.75 -5.54 -17.22
CA ASN A 374 -15.75 -4.48 -17.18
C ASN A 374 -14.39 -4.99 -17.67
N PHE A 375 -13.70 -4.15 -18.40
CA PHE A 375 -12.36 -4.40 -18.90
C PHE A 375 -11.43 -3.27 -18.50
N SER A 376 -10.20 -3.60 -18.14
CA SER A 376 -9.14 -2.64 -17.97
C SER A 376 -7.86 -3.12 -18.64
N PHE A 377 -7.14 -2.19 -19.23
CA PHE A 377 -5.84 -2.39 -19.83
C PHE A 377 -4.88 -1.34 -19.30
N ASN A 378 -3.70 -1.75 -18.87
CA ASN A 378 -2.59 -0.91 -18.45
C ASN A 378 -1.36 -1.19 -19.31
N PHE A 379 -0.75 -0.15 -19.84
CA PHE A 379 0.63 -0.15 -20.32
C PHE A 379 1.45 0.75 -19.41
N PHE A 380 2.48 0.21 -18.79
CA PHE A 380 3.30 0.93 -17.81
C PHE A 380 4.77 0.64 -18.00
N GLY A 381 5.62 1.51 -17.46
CA GLY A 381 7.05 1.25 -17.44
C GLY A 381 7.83 2.25 -16.62
N LEU A 382 9.12 1.96 -16.51
CA LEU A 382 10.09 2.70 -15.74
C LEU A 382 11.37 2.88 -16.54
N LYS A 383 11.97 4.08 -16.42
CA LYS A 383 13.38 4.33 -16.72
C LYS A 383 14.01 5.03 -15.52
N ALA A 384 15.00 4.40 -14.92
CA ALA A 384 15.55 4.92 -13.68
C ALA A 384 17.06 4.70 -13.56
N THR A 385 17.70 5.52 -12.73
CA THR A 385 19.10 5.31 -12.30
C THR A 385 19.19 5.38 -10.79
N ARG A 386 20.02 4.53 -10.20
CA ARG A 386 20.35 4.53 -8.79
C ARG A 386 21.87 4.51 -8.64
N ASN A 387 22.42 5.51 -7.96
CA ASN A 387 23.85 5.69 -7.71
C ASN A 387 24.14 5.66 -6.21
N ALA A 388 25.14 4.89 -5.79
CA ALA A 388 25.64 4.89 -4.43
C ALA A 388 27.16 5.03 -4.46
N LEU A 389 27.67 6.11 -3.93
CA LEU A 389 29.10 6.46 -3.93
C LEU A 389 29.58 6.67 -2.51
N GLY A 390 30.65 6.02 -2.10
CA GLY A 390 31.19 6.30 -0.77
C GLY A 390 32.21 5.29 -0.28
N PHE A 391 32.68 5.54 0.94
CA PHE A 391 33.50 4.60 1.67
C PHE A 391 32.63 3.47 2.22
N ARG A 392 32.75 2.29 1.65
CA ARG A 392 31.96 1.11 1.95
C ARG A 392 32.85 0.05 2.63
N THR A 393 32.49 -0.32 3.85
CA THR A 393 33.21 -1.30 4.66
C THR A 393 32.26 -2.13 5.48
N ASN A 394 32.67 -3.33 5.86
CA ASN A 394 31.87 -4.20 6.73
C ASN A 394 31.81 -3.72 8.19
N ARG A 395 32.70 -2.82 8.59
CA ARG A 395 32.77 -2.25 9.94
C ARG A 395 32.33 -0.80 9.93
N VAL A 396 31.24 -0.49 10.59
CA VAL A 396 30.67 0.87 10.67
C VAL A 396 31.57 1.84 11.45
N ASP A 397 32.38 1.33 12.39
CA ASP A 397 33.33 2.11 13.20
C ASP A 397 34.63 2.44 12.47
N GLN A 398 34.89 1.83 11.31
CA GLN A 398 36.06 2.11 10.52
C GLN A 398 36.03 3.51 9.92
N VAL A 399 37.05 4.28 10.17
CA VAL A 399 37.19 5.64 9.65
C VAL A 399 37.54 5.62 8.17
N ASP A 400 36.97 6.55 7.42
CA ASP A 400 37.24 6.72 6.00
C ASP A 400 38.72 7.09 5.77
N SER A 401 39.39 6.31 4.92
CA SER A 401 40.79 6.47 4.59
C SER A 401 41.08 7.64 3.62
N ASN A 402 40.05 8.35 3.16
CA ASN A 402 40.12 9.41 2.15
C ASN A 402 40.72 8.98 0.79
N LYS A 403 40.72 7.67 0.52
CA LYS A 403 41.08 7.12 -0.80
C LYS A 403 39.92 7.18 -1.76
N GLU A 404 40.08 6.56 -2.92
CA GLU A 404 39.00 6.35 -3.89
C GLU A 404 37.78 5.73 -3.23
N ARG A 405 36.59 6.19 -3.62
CA ARG A 405 35.31 5.71 -3.10
C ARG A 405 34.80 4.56 -3.96
N ASP A 406 34.01 3.70 -3.37
CA ASP A 406 33.27 2.65 -4.09
C ASP A 406 32.03 3.27 -4.74
N LEU A 407 31.87 3.11 -6.07
CA LEU A 407 30.72 3.57 -6.82
C LEU A 407 29.94 2.37 -7.34
N ILE A 408 28.65 2.33 -7.01
CA ILE A 408 27.70 1.37 -7.57
C ILE A 408 26.62 2.13 -8.33
N LYS A 409 26.51 1.86 -9.63
CA LYS A 409 25.45 2.35 -10.49
C LYS A 409 24.50 1.24 -10.85
N GLY A 410 23.20 1.51 -10.84
CA GLY A 410 22.16 0.67 -11.40
C GLY A 410 21.34 1.50 -12.39
N GLU A 411 21.15 0.98 -13.60
CA GLU A 411 20.28 1.54 -14.61
C GLU A 411 19.15 0.56 -14.84
N PHE A 412 17.90 1.02 -14.72
CA PHE A 412 16.72 0.18 -14.81
C PHE A 412 15.85 0.65 -15.94
N GLN A 413 15.45 -0.28 -16.80
CA GLN A 413 14.49 -0.05 -17.84
C GLN A 413 13.51 -1.22 -17.92
N ASN A 414 12.24 -0.94 -17.72
CA ASN A 414 11.22 -1.95 -17.83
C ASN A 414 9.93 -1.41 -18.46
N TYR A 415 9.12 -2.35 -18.96
CA TYR A 415 7.77 -2.07 -19.39
C TYR A 415 6.88 -3.30 -19.21
N GLY A 416 5.61 -3.06 -19.00
CA GLY A 416 4.63 -4.12 -18.83
C GLY A 416 3.26 -3.77 -19.40
N LEU A 417 2.53 -4.83 -19.70
CA LEU A 417 1.14 -4.79 -20.13
C LEU A 417 0.33 -5.63 -19.15
N GLU A 418 -0.79 -5.10 -18.66
CA GLU A 418 -1.69 -5.86 -17.82
C GLU A 418 -3.14 -5.63 -18.28
N SER A 419 -3.83 -6.71 -18.65
CA SER A 419 -5.24 -6.70 -19.04
C SER A 419 -6.06 -7.48 -18.07
N ARG A 420 -7.24 -6.97 -17.70
CA ARG A 420 -8.19 -7.62 -16.80
C ARG A 420 -9.59 -7.53 -17.35
N PHE A 421 -10.32 -8.64 -17.31
CA PHE A 421 -11.73 -8.73 -17.64
C PHE A 421 -12.49 -9.27 -16.45
N LEU A 422 -13.48 -8.53 -15.98
CA LEU A 422 -14.34 -8.90 -14.88
C LEU A 422 -15.78 -9.03 -15.37
N HIS A 423 -16.41 -10.16 -15.05
CA HIS A 423 -17.78 -10.45 -15.44
C HIS A 423 -18.62 -10.90 -14.25
N LYS A 424 -19.76 -10.22 -14.05
CA LYS A 424 -20.78 -10.59 -13.08
C LYS A 424 -21.80 -11.48 -13.76
N TYR A 425 -22.08 -12.67 -13.24
CA TYR A 425 -22.99 -13.62 -13.83
C TYR A 425 -23.92 -14.25 -12.78
N SER A 426 -24.99 -14.84 -13.22
CA SER A 426 -25.94 -15.54 -12.34
C SER A 426 -25.79 -17.04 -12.50
N LEU A 427 -25.63 -17.75 -11.38
CA LEU A 427 -25.63 -19.21 -11.32
C LEU A 427 -26.63 -19.67 -10.25
N LYS A 428 -27.62 -20.45 -10.64
CA LYS A 428 -28.70 -20.93 -9.74
C LYS A 428 -29.34 -19.77 -8.94
N GLY A 429 -29.61 -18.66 -9.62
CA GLY A 429 -30.25 -17.47 -9.03
C GLY A 429 -29.33 -16.62 -8.10
N LYS A 430 -28.05 -16.96 -8.01
CA LYS A 430 -27.08 -16.21 -7.20
C LYS A 430 -26.12 -15.44 -8.12
N LYS A 431 -25.88 -14.17 -7.78
CA LYS A 431 -24.90 -13.33 -8.50
C LYS A 431 -23.49 -13.81 -8.11
N ASN A 432 -22.64 -14.08 -9.10
CA ASN A 432 -21.24 -14.46 -8.94
C ASN A 432 -20.35 -13.51 -9.73
N VAL A 433 -19.05 -13.52 -9.47
CA VAL A 433 -18.10 -12.61 -10.14
C VAL A 433 -16.89 -13.40 -10.59
N PHE A 434 -16.59 -13.32 -11.87
CA PHE A 434 -15.44 -13.94 -12.50
C PHE A 434 -14.44 -12.87 -12.93
N LEU A 435 -13.18 -13.09 -12.66
CA LEU A 435 -12.04 -12.29 -13.10
C LEU A 435 -11.06 -13.17 -13.85
N ILE A 436 -10.59 -12.70 -14.99
CA ILE A 436 -9.41 -13.22 -15.70
C ILE A 436 -8.50 -12.08 -16.08
N GLY A 437 -7.21 -12.29 -15.98
CA GLY A 437 -6.23 -11.29 -16.38
C GLY A 437 -4.94 -11.91 -16.91
N VAL A 438 -4.26 -11.14 -17.74
CA VAL A 438 -2.97 -11.48 -18.31
C VAL A 438 -1.97 -10.35 -18.04
N LYS A 439 -0.71 -10.71 -17.78
CA LYS A 439 0.40 -9.79 -17.61
C LYS A 439 1.54 -10.19 -18.53
N PHE A 440 2.11 -9.23 -19.21
CA PHE A 440 3.40 -9.30 -19.87
C PHE A 440 4.33 -8.29 -19.20
N TYR A 441 5.57 -8.67 -18.94
CA TYR A 441 6.57 -7.77 -18.39
C TYR A 441 7.94 -8.11 -18.96
N LYS A 442 8.68 -7.07 -19.33
CA LYS A 442 10.06 -7.18 -19.80
C LYS A 442 10.90 -6.10 -19.14
N SER A 443 12.09 -6.46 -18.70
CA SER A 443 13.08 -5.51 -18.22
C SER A 443 14.46 -5.79 -18.82
N ASP A 444 15.30 -4.76 -18.81
CA ASP A 444 16.70 -4.80 -19.20
C ASP A 444 17.44 -3.84 -18.26
N ASN A 445 18.25 -4.40 -17.36
CA ASN A 445 18.86 -3.63 -16.29
C ASN A 445 20.37 -3.79 -16.32
N ASP A 446 21.10 -2.69 -16.13
CA ASP A 446 22.54 -2.69 -15.99
C ASP A 446 22.95 -2.42 -14.54
N SER A 447 23.98 -3.10 -14.08
CA SER A 447 24.63 -2.83 -12.80
C SER A 447 26.12 -2.78 -12.99
N GLN A 448 26.76 -1.74 -12.50
CA GLN A 448 28.22 -1.60 -12.54
C GLN A 448 28.73 -1.16 -11.16
N GLN A 449 29.84 -1.75 -10.73
CA GLN A 449 30.60 -1.36 -9.55
C GLN A 449 32.05 -1.12 -9.93
N GLY A 450 32.66 -0.12 -9.29
CA GLY A 450 34.04 0.24 -9.54
C GLY A 450 34.51 1.42 -8.69
N PRO A 451 35.74 1.90 -8.91
CA PRO A 451 36.27 3.06 -8.20
C PRO A 451 35.60 4.35 -8.66
N GLY A 452 35.16 5.17 -7.71
CA GLY A 452 34.79 6.57 -7.91
C GLY A 452 35.91 7.51 -7.48
N SER A 453 35.64 8.83 -7.51
CA SER A 453 36.63 9.84 -7.14
C SER A 453 36.99 9.79 -5.65
N PHE A 454 38.18 10.30 -5.29
CA PHE A 454 38.61 10.49 -3.90
C PHE A 454 38.09 11.79 -3.27
N LYS A 455 37.39 12.65 -4.06
CA LYS A 455 36.79 13.90 -3.60
C LYS A 455 35.60 13.66 -2.66
N SER A 456 35.02 14.70 -2.09
CA SER A 456 33.89 14.62 -1.19
C SER A 456 32.52 14.90 -1.87
N ASP A 457 32.50 15.39 -3.10
CA ASP A 457 31.30 15.73 -3.86
C ASP A 457 30.55 14.49 -4.39
N ALA A 458 29.35 14.72 -4.89
CA ALA A 458 28.48 13.68 -5.50
C ALA A 458 28.86 13.37 -6.96
N ASP A 459 30.15 13.16 -7.24
CA ASP A 459 30.67 12.78 -8.55
C ASP A 459 30.43 11.28 -8.80
N PHE A 460 29.38 10.96 -9.52
CA PHE A 460 29.01 9.59 -9.89
C PHE A 460 29.70 9.11 -11.19
N GLU A 461 30.96 9.47 -11.39
CA GLU A 461 31.76 9.02 -12.52
C GLU A 461 32.77 7.95 -12.10
N PHE A 462 32.87 6.87 -12.90
CA PHE A 462 33.89 5.83 -12.67
C PHE A 462 35.29 6.35 -12.99
N ARG A 463 36.26 5.96 -12.17
CA ARG A 463 37.69 6.29 -12.30
C ARG A 463 38.51 5.03 -12.56
N LEU A 464 38.08 4.21 -13.53
CA LEU A 464 38.67 2.92 -13.85
C LEU A 464 40.13 3.04 -14.32
N ASP A 465 40.43 4.09 -15.09
CA ASP A 465 41.78 4.36 -15.63
C ASP A 465 42.72 4.83 -14.51
N ASP A 466 42.23 5.60 -13.55
CA ASP A 466 42.99 6.09 -12.40
C ASP A 466 43.31 4.98 -11.40
N PHE A 467 42.36 4.00 -11.28
CA PHE A 467 42.42 2.91 -10.29
C PHE A 467 42.17 1.52 -10.93
N PRO A 468 43.03 1.06 -11.87
CA PRO A 468 42.78 -0.17 -12.62
C PRO A 468 42.78 -1.44 -11.74
N ASN A 469 43.43 -1.36 -10.56
CA ASN A 469 43.57 -2.45 -9.59
C ASN A 469 42.61 -2.31 -8.40
N TYR A 470 41.54 -1.54 -8.54
CA TYR A 470 40.51 -1.45 -7.52
C TYR A 470 39.80 -2.81 -7.35
N ASN A 471 39.66 -3.29 -6.10
CA ASN A 471 39.21 -4.65 -5.81
C ASN A 471 37.76 -4.95 -6.19
N ASN A 472 36.88 -3.94 -6.07
CA ASN A 472 35.44 -4.12 -6.32
C ASN A 472 35.09 -3.62 -7.72
N GLN A 473 35.34 -4.44 -8.74
CA GLN A 473 34.97 -4.11 -10.11
C GLN A 473 34.08 -5.22 -10.69
N SER A 474 32.88 -4.84 -11.12
CA SER A 474 31.97 -5.72 -11.83
C SER A 474 31.07 -4.94 -12.78
N LYS A 475 30.59 -5.61 -13.82
CA LYS A 475 29.59 -5.09 -14.75
C LYS A 475 28.70 -6.24 -15.21
N TYR A 476 27.39 -6.05 -15.05
CA TYR A 476 26.37 -7.03 -15.41
C TYR A 476 25.23 -6.38 -16.15
N ASN A 477 24.66 -7.10 -17.11
CA ASN A 477 23.36 -6.86 -17.70
C ASN A 477 22.38 -7.95 -17.26
N TYR A 478 21.12 -7.58 -16.96
CA TYR A 478 20.08 -8.44 -16.43
C TYR A 478 18.78 -8.32 -17.23
N PRO A 479 18.65 -9.01 -18.37
CA PRO A 479 17.39 -9.09 -19.08
C PRO A 479 16.40 -10.03 -18.38
N ASN A 480 15.13 -9.59 -18.26
CA ASN A 480 14.06 -10.38 -17.71
C ASN A 480 12.84 -10.42 -18.60
N LEU A 481 12.12 -11.53 -18.55
CA LEU A 481 10.86 -11.73 -19.24
C LEU A 481 9.87 -12.46 -18.34
N ASN A 482 8.63 -11.97 -18.27
CA ASN A 482 7.56 -12.60 -17.53
C ASN A 482 6.24 -12.59 -18.30
N TYR A 483 5.59 -13.72 -18.31
CA TYR A 483 4.19 -13.88 -18.71
C TYR A 483 3.40 -14.46 -17.55
N ALA A 484 2.25 -13.88 -17.26
CA ALA A 484 1.36 -14.43 -16.26
C ALA A 484 -0.10 -14.44 -16.74
N LEU A 485 -0.79 -15.52 -16.39
CA LEU A 485 -2.23 -15.67 -16.54
C LEU A 485 -2.80 -15.90 -15.14
N PHE A 486 -3.80 -15.11 -14.74
CA PHE A 486 -4.46 -15.29 -13.45
C PHE A 486 -5.97 -15.24 -13.56
N SER A 487 -6.64 -15.96 -12.69
CA SER A 487 -8.10 -15.96 -12.62
C SER A 487 -8.55 -16.18 -11.19
N GLU A 488 -9.63 -15.50 -10.83
CA GLU A 488 -10.36 -15.69 -9.57
C GLU A 488 -11.85 -15.68 -9.81
N ASN A 489 -12.60 -16.40 -8.99
CA ASN A 489 -14.07 -16.39 -9.07
C ASN A 489 -14.69 -16.30 -7.67
N ILE A 490 -15.59 -15.35 -7.45
CA ILE A 490 -16.40 -15.31 -6.24
C ILE A 490 -17.66 -16.12 -6.47
N PHE A 491 -17.84 -17.20 -5.71
CA PHE A 491 -19.08 -17.94 -5.61
C PHE A 491 -19.84 -17.52 -4.36
N TYR A 492 -20.94 -16.79 -4.50
CA TYR A 492 -21.83 -16.46 -3.39
C TYR A 492 -22.75 -17.65 -3.09
N LEU A 493 -22.31 -18.53 -2.18
CA LEU A 493 -23.07 -19.72 -1.79
C LEU A 493 -24.35 -19.36 -1.02
N SER A 494 -24.34 -18.22 -0.33
CA SER A 494 -25.52 -17.60 0.29
C SER A 494 -25.35 -16.08 0.34
N LYS A 495 -26.36 -15.35 0.87
CA LYS A 495 -26.23 -13.90 1.13
C LYS A 495 -25.11 -13.55 2.12
N LYS A 496 -24.70 -14.53 2.94
CA LYS A 496 -23.69 -14.34 4.00
C LYS A 496 -22.34 -15.02 3.70
N PHE A 497 -22.30 -16.04 2.86
CA PHE A 497 -21.12 -16.87 2.67
C PHE A 497 -20.67 -16.86 1.21
N SER A 498 -19.39 -16.55 1.00
CA SER A 498 -18.74 -16.62 -0.30
C SER A 498 -17.45 -17.41 -0.27
N LEU A 499 -17.14 -18.06 -1.39
CA LEU A 499 -15.92 -18.83 -1.66
C LEU A 499 -15.22 -18.19 -2.87
N THR A 500 -13.93 -17.96 -2.75
CA THR A 500 -13.14 -17.30 -3.82
C THR A 500 -11.91 -18.14 -4.17
N PRO A 501 -12.04 -19.20 -4.98
CA PRO A 501 -10.89 -19.89 -5.56
C PRO A 501 -10.23 -19.03 -6.62
N GLY A 502 -8.93 -19.23 -6.77
CA GLY A 502 -8.15 -18.59 -7.82
C GLY A 502 -6.87 -19.35 -8.13
N PHE A 503 -6.31 -19.05 -9.28
CA PHE A 503 -5.00 -19.54 -9.69
C PHE A 503 -4.22 -18.46 -10.44
N ARG A 504 -2.91 -18.66 -10.48
CA ARG A 504 -1.98 -17.88 -11.31
C ARG A 504 -0.97 -18.84 -11.95
N TYR A 505 -0.81 -18.73 -13.25
CA TYR A 505 0.28 -19.32 -14.00
C TYR A 505 1.35 -18.28 -14.24
N GLU A 506 2.61 -18.64 -14.02
CA GLU A 506 3.79 -17.80 -14.26
C GLU A 506 4.77 -18.50 -15.18
N TYR A 507 5.27 -17.79 -16.18
CA TYR A 507 6.51 -18.07 -16.87
C TYR A 507 7.47 -16.92 -16.58
N ILE A 508 8.62 -17.23 -16.01
CA ILE A 508 9.66 -16.26 -15.66
C ILE A 508 10.99 -16.72 -16.25
N ARG A 509 11.62 -15.86 -17.03
CA ARG A 509 12.99 -16.00 -17.47
C ARG A 509 13.80 -14.83 -16.97
N THR A 510 14.84 -15.11 -16.19
CA THR A 510 15.82 -14.13 -15.72
C THR A 510 17.19 -14.51 -16.20
N GLU A 511 17.96 -13.55 -16.66
CA GLU A 511 19.32 -13.74 -17.17
C GLU A 511 20.27 -12.78 -16.45
N SER A 512 21.49 -13.19 -16.25
CA SER A 512 22.62 -12.34 -15.90
C SER A 512 23.76 -12.62 -16.85
N GLU A 513 24.37 -11.58 -17.39
CA GLU A 513 25.54 -11.66 -18.25
C GLU A 513 26.52 -10.55 -17.86
N GLY A 514 27.74 -10.89 -17.57
CA GLY A 514 28.71 -9.88 -17.17
C GLY A 514 30.04 -10.46 -16.70
N PHE A 515 30.74 -9.65 -15.92
CA PHE A 515 32.00 -10.05 -15.33
C PHE A 515 32.23 -9.40 -13.97
N TYR A 516 33.10 -10.01 -13.20
CA TYR A 516 33.72 -9.37 -12.03
C TYR A 516 35.23 -9.58 -12.05
N LYS A 517 36.01 -8.68 -11.40
CA LYS A 517 37.42 -8.82 -11.22
C LYS A 517 37.78 -9.44 -9.87
N LYS A 518 38.67 -10.42 -9.89
CA LYS A 518 39.32 -10.95 -8.69
C LYS A 518 40.73 -10.38 -8.62
N ILE A 519 40.94 -9.44 -7.70
CA ILE A 519 42.20 -8.73 -7.52
C ILE A 519 42.71 -8.99 -6.11
N ASN A 520 43.94 -9.50 -5.99
CA ASN A 520 44.63 -9.65 -4.72
C ASN A 520 45.93 -8.82 -4.72
N LEU A 521 46.13 -8.11 -3.63
CA LEU A 521 47.33 -7.30 -3.40
C LEU A 521 48.15 -7.92 -2.28
N ASP A 522 49.47 -7.78 -2.33
CA ASP A 522 50.36 -8.08 -1.19
C ASP A 522 50.30 -6.99 -0.11
N GLY A 523 51.01 -7.20 1.01
CA GLY A 523 51.04 -6.23 2.09
C GLY A 523 51.69 -4.88 1.74
N ALA A 524 52.40 -4.80 0.61
CA ALA A 524 53.01 -3.59 0.06
C ALA A 524 52.13 -2.91 -0.99
N GLY A 525 50.99 -3.54 -1.35
CA GLY A 525 50.05 -3.03 -2.36
C GLY A 525 50.35 -3.46 -3.80
N ASN A 526 51.33 -4.39 -4.01
CA ASN A 526 51.61 -4.92 -5.33
C ASN A 526 50.55 -5.95 -5.74
N VAL A 527 50.23 -5.98 -7.02
CA VAL A 527 49.24 -6.90 -7.57
C VAL A 527 49.78 -8.32 -7.66
N ILE A 528 49.27 -9.24 -6.88
CA ILE A 528 49.57 -10.67 -6.95
C ILE A 528 48.67 -11.38 -7.95
N LEU A 529 47.41 -10.99 -8.00
CA LEU A 529 46.41 -11.54 -8.91
C LEU A 529 45.53 -10.40 -9.46
N ASN A 530 45.33 -10.38 -10.77
CA ASN A 530 44.32 -9.54 -11.41
C ASN A 530 43.68 -10.38 -12.54
N LYS A 531 42.51 -10.93 -12.27
CA LYS A 531 41.81 -11.81 -13.20
C LYS A 531 40.37 -11.31 -13.39
N THR A 532 40.00 -11.12 -14.64
CA THR A 532 38.59 -10.94 -15.01
C THR A 532 37.93 -12.32 -15.11
N ILE A 533 36.78 -12.47 -14.49
CA ILE A 533 35.99 -13.69 -14.48
C ILE A 533 34.65 -13.34 -15.15
N ASP A 534 34.43 -13.91 -16.32
CA ASP A 534 33.15 -13.84 -16.99
C ASP A 534 32.14 -14.73 -16.25
N ASP A 535 30.93 -14.24 -16.10
CA ASP A 535 29.88 -14.88 -15.33
C ASP A 535 28.55 -14.67 -16.07
N SER A 536 27.83 -15.77 -16.29
CA SER A 536 26.52 -15.73 -16.92
C SER A 536 25.61 -16.82 -16.39
N GLU A 537 24.36 -16.48 -16.19
CA GLU A 537 23.36 -17.41 -15.70
C GLU A 537 22.00 -17.16 -16.37
N ILE A 538 21.30 -18.23 -16.71
CA ILE A 538 19.94 -18.20 -17.24
C ILE A 538 19.08 -19.08 -16.35
N ARG A 539 17.97 -18.54 -15.87
CA ARG A 539 16.98 -19.27 -15.08
C ARG A 539 15.60 -19.17 -15.71
N GLU A 540 15.04 -20.30 -16.10
CA GLU A 540 13.68 -20.40 -16.61
C GLU A 540 12.80 -21.15 -15.60
N ARG A 541 11.61 -20.60 -15.35
CA ARG A 541 10.62 -21.14 -14.41
C ARG A 541 9.24 -21.10 -15.03
N ASN A 542 8.48 -22.14 -14.80
CA ASN A 542 7.04 -22.17 -15.10
C ASN A 542 6.32 -22.93 -13.97
N PHE A 543 5.28 -22.33 -13.43
CA PHE A 543 4.56 -22.91 -12.30
C PHE A 543 3.16 -22.33 -12.15
N PHE A 544 2.32 -23.04 -11.39
CA PHE A 544 1.04 -22.56 -10.95
C PHE A 544 1.09 -22.19 -9.46
N LEU A 545 0.35 -21.15 -9.10
CA LEU A 545 0.04 -20.78 -7.72
C LEU A 545 -1.46 -20.87 -7.55
N PHE A 546 -1.90 -21.44 -6.43
CA PHE A 546 -3.31 -21.56 -6.08
C PHE A 546 -3.64 -20.78 -4.83
N GLY A 547 -4.90 -20.37 -4.72
CA GLY A 547 -5.40 -19.70 -3.54
C GLY A 547 -6.89 -19.87 -3.38
N LEU A 548 -7.32 -19.81 -2.12
CA LEU A 548 -8.71 -19.95 -1.73
C LEU A 548 -9.05 -18.93 -0.65
N GLY A 549 -10.03 -18.08 -0.91
CA GLY A 549 -10.60 -17.15 0.05
C GLY A 549 -12.00 -17.57 0.50
N LEU A 550 -12.28 -17.36 1.77
CA LEU A 550 -13.57 -17.57 2.40
C LEU A 550 -14.03 -16.27 3.07
N SER A 551 -15.29 -15.89 2.93
CA SER A 551 -15.87 -14.78 3.67
C SER A 551 -17.22 -15.17 4.20
N PHE A 552 -17.48 -14.89 5.48
CA PHE A 552 -18.77 -15.09 6.12
C PHE A 552 -19.21 -13.78 6.78
N LYS A 553 -20.16 -13.09 6.16
CA LYS A 553 -20.77 -11.84 6.65
C LYS A 553 -21.93 -12.17 7.58
N SER A 554 -21.66 -12.29 8.88
CA SER A 554 -22.67 -12.61 9.90
C SER A 554 -23.73 -11.52 9.97
N SER A 555 -23.31 -10.25 9.90
CA SER A 555 -24.16 -9.07 9.84
C SER A 555 -23.51 -7.99 8.98
N LYS A 556 -24.17 -6.84 8.77
CA LYS A 556 -23.54 -5.67 8.13
C LYS A 556 -22.33 -5.14 8.93
N ALA A 557 -22.27 -5.47 10.23
CA ALA A 557 -21.27 -4.97 11.17
C ALA A 557 -20.14 -5.98 11.46
N MET A 558 -20.23 -7.23 11.01
CA MET A 558 -19.26 -8.27 11.36
C MET A 558 -19.01 -9.24 10.21
N ASP A 559 -17.75 -9.44 9.89
CA ASP A 559 -17.24 -10.25 8.79
C ASP A 559 -16.12 -11.18 9.29
N PHE A 560 -16.23 -12.46 9.02
CA PHE A 560 -15.17 -13.45 9.19
C PHE A 560 -14.53 -13.71 7.83
N TYR A 561 -13.23 -13.77 7.78
CA TYR A 561 -12.48 -14.13 6.59
C TYR A 561 -11.45 -15.20 6.89
N ALA A 562 -11.20 -16.05 5.91
CA ALA A 562 -10.06 -16.94 5.91
C ALA A 562 -9.49 -17.04 4.50
N ASN A 563 -8.20 -17.18 4.39
CA ASN A 563 -7.57 -17.48 3.09
C ASN A 563 -6.34 -18.36 3.27
N ILE A 564 -6.06 -19.12 2.23
CA ILE A 564 -4.81 -19.83 2.03
C ILE A 564 -4.33 -19.54 0.62
N SER A 565 -3.04 -19.27 0.46
CA SER A 565 -2.44 -19.05 -0.85
C SER A 565 -1.01 -19.54 -0.90
N GLU A 566 -0.63 -20.05 -2.06
CA GLU A 566 0.76 -20.32 -2.41
C GLU A 566 1.47 -19.01 -2.73
N ASN A 567 2.74 -18.91 -2.35
CA ASN A 567 3.61 -17.78 -2.61
C ASN A 567 4.93 -18.27 -3.18
N TYR A 568 5.57 -17.39 -3.92
CA TYR A 568 6.83 -17.66 -4.59
C TYR A 568 7.65 -16.36 -4.68
N ARG A 569 8.96 -16.46 -4.55
CA ARG A 569 9.89 -15.37 -4.81
C ARG A 569 11.07 -15.88 -5.61
N SER A 570 11.33 -15.30 -6.78
CA SER A 570 12.52 -15.59 -7.56
C SER A 570 13.78 -15.17 -6.82
N VAL A 571 14.87 -15.86 -7.04
CA VAL A 571 16.22 -15.33 -6.78
C VAL A 571 16.35 -14.00 -7.51
N THR A 572 16.73 -12.94 -6.79
CA THR A 572 16.90 -11.60 -7.32
C THR A 572 18.35 -11.34 -7.74
N PHE A 573 18.59 -10.28 -8.49
CA PHE A 573 19.97 -9.88 -8.81
C PHE A 573 20.78 -9.52 -7.57
N ALA A 574 20.13 -8.95 -6.55
CA ALA A 574 20.76 -8.68 -5.25
C ALA A 574 21.13 -9.98 -4.50
N ASP A 575 20.55 -11.12 -4.87
CA ASP A 575 20.87 -12.41 -4.29
C ASP A 575 22.07 -13.07 -4.97
N ILE A 576 22.33 -12.78 -6.24
CA ILE A 576 23.39 -13.39 -7.05
C ILE A 576 24.53 -12.45 -7.43
N SER A 577 24.43 -11.13 -7.20
CA SER A 577 25.52 -10.19 -7.50
C SER A 577 26.52 -10.08 -6.36
N ILE A 578 27.79 -10.31 -6.66
CA ILE A 578 28.89 -10.11 -5.70
C ILE A 578 29.28 -8.63 -5.70
N SER A 579 28.81 -7.90 -4.71
CA SER A 579 29.12 -6.48 -4.51
C SER A 579 30.20 -6.21 -3.44
N ASN A 580 30.68 -7.27 -2.79
CA ASN A 580 31.69 -7.17 -1.74
C ASN A 580 32.51 -8.48 -1.69
N PRO A 581 33.86 -8.42 -1.76
CA PRO A 581 34.70 -9.61 -1.74
C PRO A 581 34.67 -10.40 -0.42
N ALA A 582 34.12 -9.81 0.66
CA ALA A 582 33.88 -10.50 1.92
C ALA A 582 32.65 -11.44 1.86
N TYR A 583 31.88 -11.37 0.80
CA TYR A 583 30.72 -12.23 0.57
C TYR A 583 31.03 -13.28 -0.51
N SER A 584 30.33 -14.37 -0.44
CA SER A 584 30.23 -15.37 -1.50
C SER A 584 28.77 -15.68 -1.74
N ILE A 585 28.49 -16.27 -2.89
CA ILE A 585 27.17 -16.73 -3.26
C ILE A 585 27.25 -18.25 -3.40
N ASN A 586 26.27 -18.94 -2.81
CA ASN A 586 26.13 -20.38 -3.00
C ASN A 586 25.72 -20.62 -4.46
N PRO A 587 26.47 -21.39 -5.25
CA PRO A 587 26.13 -21.69 -6.65
C PRO A 587 24.79 -22.43 -6.80
N GLU A 588 24.34 -23.13 -5.74
CA GLU A 588 23.07 -23.87 -5.71
C GLU A 588 21.90 -23.07 -5.18
N ILE A 589 22.07 -21.73 -5.03
CA ILE A 589 20.98 -20.85 -4.57
C ILE A 589 19.74 -21.03 -5.44
N SER A 590 18.60 -21.27 -4.81
CA SER A 590 17.32 -21.54 -5.47
C SER A 590 16.23 -20.59 -5.02
N ASP A 591 15.14 -20.56 -5.80
CA ASP A 591 13.99 -19.72 -5.54
C ASP A 591 13.26 -20.14 -4.25
N GLU A 592 12.62 -19.16 -3.62
CA GLU A 592 11.87 -19.35 -2.38
C GLU A 592 10.39 -19.61 -2.68
N ASN A 593 9.75 -20.48 -1.93
CA ASN A 593 8.34 -20.80 -2.07
C ASN A 593 7.68 -21.03 -0.70
N GLY A 594 6.35 -21.09 -0.67
CA GLY A 594 5.65 -21.37 0.57
C GLY A 594 4.16 -21.09 0.52
N TYR A 595 3.57 -21.02 1.72
CA TYR A 595 2.13 -20.84 1.89
C TYR A 595 1.85 -19.76 2.93
N THR A 596 0.86 -18.93 2.65
CA THR A 596 0.30 -18.00 3.63
C THR A 596 -1.11 -18.43 3.99
N PHE A 597 -1.38 -18.48 5.28
CA PHE A 597 -2.70 -18.72 5.84
C PHE A 597 -3.13 -17.53 6.70
N ASP A 598 -4.36 -17.05 6.52
CA ASP A 598 -4.99 -16.01 7.33
C ASP A 598 -6.36 -16.46 7.81
N LEU A 599 -6.69 -16.14 9.05
CA LEU A 599 -8.01 -16.31 9.64
C LEU A 599 -8.31 -15.09 10.50
N GLY A 600 -9.44 -14.43 10.28
CA GLY A 600 -9.75 -13.24 11.07
C GLY A 600 -11.22 -12.89 11.17
N ILE A 601 -11.46 -12.01 12.12
CA ILE A 601 -12.76 -11.39 12.37
C ILE A 601 -12.56 -9.87 12.37
N ARG A 602 -13.42 -9.18 11.66
CA ARG A 602 -13.39 -7.72 11.59
C ARG A 602 -14.80 -7.14 11.58
N GLY A 603 -14.93 -5.95 12.09
CA GLY A 603 -16.24 -5.31 12.14
C GLY A 603 -16.25 -4.00 12.90
N ASN A 604 -17.47 -3.44 12.97
CA ASN A 604 -17.78 -2.25 13.74
C ASN A 604 -18.92 -2.56 14.68
N TYR A 605 -18.76 -2.24 15.96
CA TYR A 605 -19.82 -2.35 16.95
C TYR A 605 -20.46 -0.98 17.14
N PHE A 606 -21.57 -0.73 16.46
CA PHE A 606 -22.21 0.58 16.34
C PHE A 606 -21.17 1.66 15.93
N LYS A 607 -21.22 2.84 16.55
CA LYS A 607 -20.21 3.90 16.38
C LYS A 607 -19.14 3.87 17.49
N ARG A 608 -19.12 2.85 18.35
CA ARG A 608 -18.32 2.83 19.59
C ARG A 608 -16.91 2.30 19.38
N PHE A 609 -16.76 1.24 18.63
CA PHE A 609 -15.46 0.70 18.30
C PHE A 609 -15.46 -0.09 16.98
N SER A 610 -14.34 -0.07 16.29
CA SER A 610 -14.02 -0.96 15.18
C SER A 610 -12.91 -1.92 15.59
N TYR A 611 -12.90 -3.10 14.98
CA TYR A 611 -11.89 -4.11 15.26
C TYR A 611 -11.54 -4.92 14.01
N ASP A 612 -10.27 -5.32 13.93
CA ASP A 612 -9.75 -6.34 13.02
C ASP A 612 -8.77 -7.19 13.82
N ILE A 613 -9.11 -8.44 14.05
CA ILE A 613 -8.30 -9.39 14.82
C ILE A 613 -8.08 -10.60 13.92
N GLY A 614 -6.83 -10.97 13.70
CA GLY A 614 -6.48 -12.06 12.83
C GLY A 614 -5.32 -12.89 13.31
N PHE A 615 -5.40 -14.18 13.04
CA PHE A 615 -4.29 -15.12 13.11
C PHE A 615 -3.70 -15.27 11.71
N PHE A 616 -2.38 -15.38 11.62
CA PHE A 616 -1.69 -15.73 10.39
C PHE A 616 -0.64 -16.82 10.62
N SER A 617 -0.35 -17.55 9.56
CA SER A 617 0.81 -18.45 9.48
C SER A 617 1.45 -18.33 8.11
N LEU A 618 2.76 -18.20 8.07
CA LEU A 618 3.60 -18.18 6.88
C LEU A 618 4.57 -19.36 6.96
N LEU A 619 4.43 -20.30 6.04
CA LEU A 619 5.39 -21.37 5.80
C LEU A 619 6.31 -20.90 4.68
N TYR A 620 7.61 -20.80 4.96
CA TYR A 620 8.61 -20.23 4.08
C TYR A 620 9.68 -21.27 3.81
N LYS A 621 9.73 -21.80 2.61
CA LYS A 621 10.67 -22.81 2.19
C LYS A 621 11.84 -22.19 1.42
N ASP A 622 13.00 -22.81 1.56
CA ASP A 622 14.22 -22.43 0.87
C ASP A 622 14.61 -20.95 1.08
N ARG A 623 14.37 -20.44 2.31
CA ARG A 623 14.59 -19.04 2.62
C ARG A 623 16.03 -18.62 2.37
N ILE A 624 16.22 -17.57 1.57
CA ILE A 624 17.52 -16.98 1.28
C ILE A 624 17.99 -16.11 2.45
N GLY A 625 19.24 -16.27 2.84
CA GLY A 625 19.89 -15.53 3.92
C GLY A 625 21.40 -15.62 3.85
N PHE A 626 22.07 -15.24 4.93
CA PHE A 626 23.52 -15.31 5.05
C PHE A 626 23.95 -16.27 6.15
N VAL A 627 24.98 -17.08 5.86
CA VAL A 627 25.66 -17.89 6.84
C VAL A 627 27.17 -17.64 6.78
N GLN A 628 27.85 -17.75 7.92
CA GLN A 628 29.31 -17.69 7.97
C GLN A 628 29.88 -19.02 7.56
N LYS A 629 30.68 -19.05 6.51
CA LYS A 629 31.26 -20.28 5.95
C LYS A 629 32.77 -20.19 5.84
N ALA A 630 33.45 -21.24 6.30
CA ALA A 630 34.87 -21.39 6.13
C ALA A 630 35.17 -22.02 4.76
N PHE A 631 36.04 -21.43 3.99
CA PHE A 631 36.46 -21.87 2.67
C PHE A 631 37.77 -22.66 2.73
N LYS A 632 38.05 -23.44 1.69
CA LYS A 632 39.25 -24.29 1.58
C LYS A 632 40.56 -23.46 1.60
N ASP A 633 40.50 -22.18 1.26
CA ASP A 633 41.64 -21.26 1.30
C ASP A 633 41.89 -20.68 2.72
N GLY A 634 41.18 -21.16 3.73
CA GLY A 634 41.23 -20.67 5.11
C GLY A 634 40.46 -19.36 5.38
N SER A 635 39.84 -18.77 4.38
CA SER A 635 39.00 -17.56 4.57
C SER A 635 37.65 -17.90 5.19
N VAL A 636 37.12 -17.00 6.01
CA VAL A 636 35.73 -17.05 6.49
C VAL A 636 34.97 -15.93 5.83
N LYS A 637 33.93 -16.25 5.09
CA LYS A 637 33.08 -15.28 4.39
C LYS A 637 31.62 -15.51 4.75
N SER A 638 30.82 -14.45 4.64
CA SER A 638 29.36 -14.57 4.62
C SER A 638 28.92 -15.11 3.26
N GLU A 639 28.45 -16.34 3.24
CA GLU A 639 27.85 -16.94 2.02
C GLU A 639 26.35 -16.67 2.00
N LYS A 640 25.85 -16.13 0.87
CA LYS A 640 24.43 -15.97 0.60
C LYS A 640 23.90 -17.22 -0.11
N GLY A 641 22.84 -17.79 0.40
CA GLY A 641 22.22 -19.01 -0.14
C GLY A 641 20.93 -19.33 0.59
N ASN A 642 20.35 -20.49 0.29
CA ASN A 642 19.17 -20.98 0.99
C ASN A 642 19.58 -21.47 2.38
N VAL A 643 19.16 -20.76 3.40
CA VAL A 643 19.49 -21.04 4.80
C VAL A 643 18.64 -22.18 5.35
N GLY A 644 17.40 -22.30 4.89
CA GLY A 644 16.49 -23.37 5.30
C GLY A 644 15.02 -22.95 5.29
N ASP A 645 14.17 -23.87 5.76
CA ASP A 645 12.74 -23.65 5.89
C ASP A 645 12.43 -22.94 7.21
N ALA A 646 11.46 -22.03 7.18
CA ALA A 646 11.03 -21.30 8.36
C ALA A 646 9.50 -21.28 8.48
N VAL A 647 9.03 -21.24 9.72
CA VAL A 647 7.62 -20.97 10.03
C VAL A 647 7.51 -19.70 10.85
N MET A 648 6.60 -18.82 10.44
CA MET A 648 6.24 -17.61 11.16
C MET A 648 4.73 -17.62 11.37
N TYR A 649 4.29 -17.44 12.61
CA TYR A 649 2.87 -17.37 12.93
C TYR A 649 2.62 -16.40 14.06
N GLY A 650 1.41 -15.87 14.10
CA GLY A 650 1.10 -14.87 15.11
C GLY A 650 -0.32 -14.37 15.10
N LEU A 651 -0.56 -13.48 16.04
CA LEU A 651 -1.82 -12.75 16.19
C LEU A 651 -1.58 -11.27 15.87
N GLU A 652 -2.45 -10.71 15.08
CA GLU A 652 -2.49 -9.29 14.74
C GLU A 652 -3.83 -8.73 15.16
N SER A 653 -3.86 -7.58 15.84
CA SER A 653 -5.09 -6.91 16.20
C SER A 653 -5.01 -5.41 16.06
N LEU A 654 -6.07 -4.81 15.57
CA LEU A 654 -6.35 -3.39 15.69
C LEU A 654 -7.72 -3.23 16.32
N ILE A 655 -7.80 -2.41 17.38
CA ILE A 655 -9.06 -1.99 17.97
C ILE A 655 -9.01 -0.46 18.07
N ASP A 656 -10.03 0.20 17.55
CA ASP A 656 -10.17 1.66 17.57
C ASP A 656 -11.48 2.00 18.28
N PHE A 657 -11.40 2.76 19.37
CA PHE A 657 -12.51 3.12 20.24
C PHE A 657 -12.90 4.59 20.03
N ASP A 658 -14.18 4.86 19.82
CA ASP A 658 -14.75 6.19 19.99
C ASP A 658 -15.12 6.42 21.46
N LEU A 659 -14.20 6.99 22.22
CA LEU A 659 -14.40 7.28 23.64
C LEU A 659 -15.44 8.38 23.87
N ASN A 660 -15.66 9.26 22.87
CA ASN A 660 -16.70 10.27 22.96
C ASN A 660 -18.09 9.63 22.93
N ASP A 661 -18.37 8.72 21.99
CA ASP A 661 -19.66 8.01 21.93
C ASP A 661 -19.87 7.07 23.14
N ILE A 662 -18.78 6.51 23.67
CA ILE A 662 -18.86 5.62 24.83
C ILE A 662 -19.16 6.36 26.14
N PHE A 663 -18.48 7.49 26.42
CA PHE A 663 -18.44 8.09 27.74
C PHE A 663 -18.99 9.51 27.81
N ILE A 664 -18.78 10.34 26.77
CA ILE A 664 -18.95 11.80 26.87
C ILE A 664 -20.19 12.28 26.14
N LYS A 665 -20.47 11.77 24.94
CA LYS A 665 -21.59 12.10 24.05
C LYS A 665 -21.71 13.61 23.72
N ASN A 666 -20.58 14.27 23.45
CA ASN A 666 -20.53 15.67 23.08
C ASN A 666 -20.23 15.82 21.58
N ASN A 667 -21.13 16.45 20.83
CA ASN A 667 -21.01 16.60 19.38
C ASN A 667 -19.83 17.50 18.92
N ASN A 668 -19.33 18.36 19.81
CA ASN A 668 -18.18 19.23 19.52
C ASN A 668 -16.83 18.60 19.86
N LEU A 669 -16.84 17.42 20.47
CA LEU A 669 -15.67 16.69 20.91
C LEU A 669 -15.51 15.42 20.07
N SER A 670 -14.29 15.13 19.66
CA SER A 670 -13.89 13.83 19.12
C SER A 670 -12.75 13.29 19.97
N LEU A 671 -12.93 12.12 20.55
CA LEU A 671 -11.91 11.46 21.35
C LEU A 671 -11.86 9.97 20.99
N ASN A 672 -10.82 9.60 20.24
CA ASN A 672 -10.59 8.22 19.84
C ASN A 672 -9.31 7.69 20.48
N TYR A 673 -9.32 6.42 20.84
CA TYR A 673 -8.15 5.67 21.29
C TYR A 673 -8.01 4.42 20.45
N PHE A 674 -6.82 4.20 19.88
CA PHE A 674 -6.53 2.96 19.17
C PHE A 674 -5.42 2.17 19.86
N ILE A 675 -5.52 0.87 19.77
CA ILE A 675 -4.47 -0.08 20.08
C ILE A 675 -4.30 -1.06 18.93
N ASN A 676 -3.09 -1.10 18.43
CA ASN A 676 -2.64 -2.02 17.41
C ASN A 676 -1.56 -2.90 18.01
N SER A 677 -1.77 -4.21 18.03
CA SER A 677 -0.78 -5.14 18.56
C SER A 677 -0.51 -6.29 17.60
N SER A 678 0.73 -6.72 17.55
CA SER A 678 1.10 -7.96 16.89
C SER A 678 2.06 -8.78 17.74
N PHE A 679 1.75 -10.05 17.85
CA PHE A 679 2.60 -11.04 18.51
C PHE A 679 3.03 -12.04 17.45
N ILE A 680 4.35 -12.17 17.22
CA ILE A 680 4.91 -13.02 16.16
C ILE A 680 5.90 -14.00 16.78
N ASN A 681 5.72 -15.26 16.49
CA ASN A 681 6.70 -16.29 16.75
C ASN A 681 7.26 -16.82 15.43
N SER A 682 8.57 -17.04 15.40
CA SER A 682 9.27 -17.48 14.20
C SER A 682 10.37 -18.46 14.56
N LYS A 683 10.58 -19.47 13.72
CA LYS A 683 11.70 -20.41 13.86
C LYS A 683 12.04 -21.05 12.54
N TYR A 684 13.30 -21.39 12.37
CA TYR A 684 13.75 -22.32 11.33
C TYR A 684 13.33 -23.73 11.68
N THR A 685 12.57 -24.39 10.80
CA THR A 685 12.08 -25.77 10.98
C THR A 685 13.04 -26.79 10.44
N GLU A 686 13.65 -26.48 9.28
CA GLU A 686 14.67 -27.29 8.62
C GLU A 686 15.82 -26.39 8.18
N SER A 687 17.05 -26.93 8.21
CA SER A 687 18.24 -26.25 7.68
C SER A 687 19.34 -27.25 7.47
N MET A 688 20.07 -27.11 6.36
CA MET A 688 21.33 -27.82 6.11
C MET A 688 22.50 -27.17 6.84
N GLU A 689 22.33 -25.91 7.31
CA GLU A 689 23.39 -25.17 8.00
C GLU A 689 23.42 -25.54 9.49
N PRO A 690 24.61 -25.92 10.02
CA PRO A 690 24.77 -26.30 11.42
C PRO A 690 24.33 -25.18 12.38
N GLY A 691 23.51 -25.53 13.37
CA GLY A 691 23.08 -24.63 14.43
C GLY A 691 21.96 -23.66 14.06
N VAL A 692 21.41 -23.69 12.86
CA VAL A 692 20.30 -22.82 12.41
C VAL A 692 18.94 -23.40 12.77
N LYS A 693 18.75 -24.72 12.61
CA LYS A 693 17.48 -25.39 12.93
C LYS A 693 17.03 -25.07 14.36
N GLY A 694 15.77 -24.67 14.54
CA GLY A 694 15.17 -24.29 15.82
C GLY A 694 15.49 -22.87 16.27
N LYS A 695 16.39 -22.15 15.61
CA LYS A 695 16.65 -20.74 15.91
C LYS A 695 15.53 -19.84 15.39
N LYS A 696 15.42 -18.65 15.98
CA LYS A 696 14.48 -17.63 15.52
C LYS A 696 14.92 -17.04 14.18
N VAL A 697 13.94 -16.67 13.37
CA VAL A 697 14.19 -15.88 12.17
C VAL A 697 14.62 -14.48 12.59
N GLU A 698 15.63 -13.95 11.94
CA GLU A 698 16.20 -12.63 12.20
C GLU A 698 15.23 -11.48 11.87
N PHE A 699 15.43 -10.33 12.49
CA PHE A 699 14.65 -9.09 12.30
C PHE A 699 13.15 -9.19 12.57
N VAL A 700 12.70 -10.21 13.32
CA VAL A 700 11.30 -10.41 13.69
C VAL A 700 11.06 -10.00 15.13
N PRO A 701 10.48 -8.84 15.41
CA PRO A 701 10.09 -8.47 16.76
C PRO A 701 8.98 -9.42 17.26
N LYS A 702 9.18 -9.97 18.46
CA LYS A 702 8.20 -10.88 19.06
C LYS A 702 6.89 -10.18 19.41
N LEU A 703 6.99 -8.93 19.85
CA LEU A 703 5.87 -8.08 20.22
C LEU A 703 6.06 -6.71 19.58
N ASN A 704 5.02 -6.19 18.95
CA ASN A 704 4.96 -4.83 18.47
C ASN A 704 3.61 -4.24 18.87
N ILE A 705 3.63 -3.16 19.64
CA ILE A 705 2.44 -2.45 20.08
C ILE A 705 2.53 -1.02 19.63
N LYS A 706 1.48 -0.54 18.97
CA LYS A 706 1.29 0.86 18.63
C LYS A 706 -0.03 1.31 19.20
N SER A 707 -0.03 2.38 19.95
CA SER A 707 -1.28 2.92 20.49
C SER A 707 -1.28 4.44 20.46
N GLY A 708 -2.46 5.04 20.48
CA GLY A 708 -2.54 6.48 20.47
C GLY A 708 -3.93 7.03 20.71
N PHE A 709 -3.94 8.29 21.11
CA PHE A 709 -5.14 9.09 21.27
C PHE A 709 -5.25 10.11 20.15
N LYS A 710 -6.46 10.24 19.61
CA LYS A 710 -6.85 11.32 18.71
C LYS A 710 -7.88 12.17 19.43
N PHE A 711 -7.53 13.40 19.67
CA PHE A 711 -8.41 14.39 20.30
C PHE A 711 -8.78 15.46 19.29
N GLY A 712 -10.05 15.83 19.22
CA GLY A 712 -10.53 16.93 18.40
C GLY A 712 -11.57 17.74 19.18
N TYR A 713 -11.42 19.05 19.19
CA TYR A 713 -12.40 19.97 19.76
C TYR A 713 -12.53 21.18 18.84
N LYS A 714 -13.72 21.35 18.24
CA LYS A 714 -13.95 22.38 17.20
C LYS A 714 -12.88 22.30 16.09
N ASN A 715 -12.02 23.32 15.99
CA ASN A 715 -10.96 23.44 14.99
C ASN A 715 -9.57 22.96 15.48
N LEU A 716 -9.48 22.51 16.74
CA LEU A 716 -8.24 21.97 17.31
C LEU A 716 -8.24 20.46 17.17
N SER A 717 -7.13 19.90 16.67
CA SER A 717 -6.89 18.46 16.67
C SER A 717 -5.49 18.14 17.22
N LEU A 718 -5.40 17.08 17.99
CA LEU A 718 -4.17 16.57 18.61
C LEU A 718 -4.12 15.05 18.43
N ASN A 719 -2.96 14.54 18.01
CA ASN A 719 -2.70 13.10 17.93
C ASN A 719 -1.42 12.78 18.71
N ILE A 720 -1.52 11.84 19.63
CA ILE A 720 -0.38 11.32 20.41
C ILE A 720 -0.29 9.84 20.13
N GLN A 721 0.88 9.37 19.69
CA GLN A 721 1.13 7.97 19.36
C GLN A 721 2.37 7.46 20.09
N TYR A 722 2.32 6.20 20.49
CA TYR A 722 3.42 5.47 21.10
C TYR A 722 3.64 4.15 20.37
N THR A 723 4.88 3.77 20.15
CA THR A 723 5.28 2.49 19.55
C THR A 723 6.28 1.77 20.47
N TYR A 724 5.98 0.50 20.74
CA TYR A 724 6.84 -0.40 21.51
C TYR A 724 7.19 -1.61 20.65
#